data_ce3a9b18996905d0f73066868a6ea880
#
_entry.id   ce3a9b18996905d0f73066868a6ea880
#
_cell.length_a   1.000
_cell.length_b   1.000
_cell.length_c   1.000
_cell.angle_alpha   90.00
_cell.angle_beta   90.00
_cell.angle_gamma   90.00
#
_symmetry.space_group_name_H-M   'P 1'
#
loop_
_entity.id
_entity.type
_entity.pdbx_description
1 polymer ?
#
loop_
_entity_poly.entity_id
_entity_poly.type
_entity_poly.pdbx_seq_one_letter_code
_entity_poly.pdbx_strand_id
1 'polypeptide(L)'
;MTKLSLNGIWQMTGAGFECEGTVPGSVYSFLLDNNLMEDPFYRQNELEAYKLMENEFEFSRIFDFKPTGDKVLLHCEGLDTLCDIYINGVHVAYADNMHRTYEFDVTDLLKDGENTIRIVFYPPIPYITEKVKEENLYEPYHCSQGAGHIRKAHCMMGWDWGPRLPDAGIWKDIELLVLDSARITDFHILQRHEDGMVYITPLVKTDKEADVTVTITTPEGVSYTINANEETKIDNPKLWWPNGLGEQLLYTVTAECGGAKTEKRIGLRVLKLIREKDQYGECFCHEVNGVRFFAMGADYIPEDNILSRVTPERTYRLIKQCRDHNFNAIRVWGGGIYPQDAFFDACDELGIIVFQDMMVACVTIQNTEEMKENFRLEVVDNLSRIRHHASLALISGNNEVEQTYEIAMHIMTEKMKETYLDVYERILPEVMEEICPYIPYIPSSPTTCGHFIDTGNENYGDQHYWDVWHGDKPFTEYRNKYFRYLSEFGFQSFPCEKTINAFTEEKDRNIFSRVMEMHQRNGTANGKILNYLSETYKYPSEFGTLLYASQLLQAEAMRYGVEHLRRHRGRCMGALYWQLNDIWPTASWSSIDYYGRFKALHYVAKRFYNPILISCKETGERTTRSFPTLDPRIDYETKAQLCVTNDTMSDVAGVAVWALRDNTGKVLKEGKTETIVPALSAVWLEEMDFCKTDVDNTYMSYEFQINGETVSEGTVLFTVPKYFDFLNPELKYEINGDEITVFTKSYASYVEIDSPDSDIILSDNYFDINTGTKTVKILEGTPKTIRLRSVYDIQ
;
A
#
# COMPACT_ATOMS: atom_id res chain seq x y z
N MET A 1 -33.72 4.38 -17.15
CA MET A 1 -32.55 5.30 -17.03
C MET A 1 -31.57 5.02 -18.17
N THR A 2 -31.20 6.07 -18.90
CA THR A 2 -30.19 5.98 -19.99
C THR A 2 -28.97 6.82 -19.59
N LYS A 3 -27.78 6.32 -19.87
CA LYS A 3 -26.52 7.03 -19.64
C LYS A 3 -25.96 7.55 -20.96
N LEU A 4 -25.60 8.79 -21.02
CA LEU A 4 -24.83 9.39 -22.11
C LEU A 4 -23.44 9.79 -21.58
N SER A 5 -22.43 9.05 -21.96
CA SER A 5 -21.05 9.38 -21.57
C SER A 5 -20.60 10.68 -22.23
N LEU A 6 -20.01 11.54 -21.42
CA LEU A 6 -19.30 12.74 -21.87
C LEU A 6 -17.78 12.53 -21.83
N ASN A 7 -17.31 11.31 -21.57
CA ASN A 7 -15.92 10.95 -21.72
C ASN A 7 -15.44 11.01 -23.18
N GLY A 8 -14.14 11.04 -23.40
CA GLY A 8 -13.52 11.07 -24.72
C GLY A 8 -12.84 12.40 -24.99
N ILE A 9 -12.90 12.90 -26.22
CA ILE A 9 -12.14 14.08 -26.61
C ILE A 9 -12.77 15.37 -26.09
N TRP A 10 -11.95 16.18 -25.42
CA TRP A 10 -12.26 17.53 -24.96
C TRP A 10 -11.20 18.51 -25.44
N GLN A 11 -11.57 19.77 -25.58
CA GLN A 11 -10.66 20.91 -25.77
C GLN A 11 -10.22 21.43 -24.42
N MET A 12 -8.92 21.76 -24.28
CA MET A 12 -8.38 22.45 -23.11
C MET A 12 -7.68 23.73 -23.54
N THR A 13 -7.96 24.83 -22.80
CA THR A 13 -7.24 26.10 -22.94
C THR A 13 -6.76 26.59 -21.58
N GLY A 14 -5.61 27.25 -21.52
CA GLY A 14 -5.06 27.83 -20.29
C GLY A 14 -3.57 28.03 -20.37
N ALA A 15 -3.01 28.96 -19.61
CA ALA A 15 -1.57 29.25 -19.57
C ALA A 15 -0.90 29.47 -20.96
N GLY A 16 -1.68 29.89 -21.95
CA GLY A 16 -1.24 30.07 -23.34
C GLY A 16 -1.24 28.80 -24.19
N PHE A 17 -1.74 27.68 -23.68
CA PHE A 17 -1.93 26.43 -24.43
C PHE A 17 -3.37 26.32 -24.94
N GLU A 18 -3.50 25.62 -26.05
CA GLU A 18 -4.76 25.15 -26.62
C GLU A 18 -4.51 23.76 -27.24
N CYS A 19 -5.20 22.72 -26.75
CA CYS A 19 -5.04 21.37 -27.23
C CYS A 19 -6.26 20.49 -26.96
N GLU A 20 -6.34 19.37 -27.66
CA GLU A 20 -7.31 18.30 -27.39
C GLU A 20 -6.68 17.23 -26.49
N GLY A 21 -7.51 16.57 -25.68
CA GLY A 21 -7.09 15.44 -24.88
C GLY A 21 -8.27 14.55 -24.51
N THR A 22 -7.97 13.41 -23.86
CA THR A 22 -8.98 12.43 -23.49
C THR A 22 -9.39 12.60 -22.01
N VAL A 23 -10.70 12.71 -21.76
CA VAL A 23 -11.31 12.63 -20.44
C VAL A 23 -11.80 11.17 -20.22
N PRO A 24 -11.57 10.54 -19.06
CA PRO A 24 -10.85 11.05 -17.88
C PRO A 24 -9.41 11.45 -18.18
N GLY A 25 -9.02 12.62 -17.65
CA GLY A 25 -7.72 13.20 -17.87
C GLY A 25 -7.49 14.47 -17.05
N SER A 26 -6.31 15.04 -17.20
CA SER A 26 -5.87 16.20 -16.44
C SER A 26 -5.09 17.17 -17.32
N VAL A 27 -4.76 18.35 -16.79
CA VAL A 27 -3.91 19.32 -17.48
C VAL A 27 -2.60 18.69 -17.90
N TYR A 28 -1.93 17.96 -16.99
CA TYR A 28 -0.65 17.34 -17.33
C TYR A 28 -0.81 16.24 -18.39
N SER A 29 -1.84 15.40 -18.31
CA SER A 29 -2.04 14.35 -19.32
C SER A 29 -2.29 14.95 -20.71
N PHE A 30 -3.11 16.02 -20.82
CA PHE A 30 -3.38 16.71 -22.09
C PHE A 30 -2.10 17.31 -22.69
N LEU A 31 -1.30 18.00 -21.87
CA LEU A 31 -0.05 18.61 -22.34
C LEU A 31 0.99 17.57 -22.75
N LEU A 32 1.11 16.46 -22.01
CA LEU A 32 2.03 15.37 -22.32
C LEU A 32 1.64 14.64 -23.61
N ASP A 33 0.37 14.32 -23.78
CA ASP A 33 -0.13 13.62 -24.98
C ASP A 33 0.08 14.43 -26.26
N ASN A 34 0.11 15.77 -26.14
CA ASN A 34 0.38 16.69 -27.24
C ASN A 34 1.84 17.13 -27.35
N ASN A 35 2.77 16.60 -26.53
CA ASN A 35 4.16 17.04 -26.46
C ASN A 35 4.33 18.54 -26.22
N LEU A 36 3.44 19.15 -25.43
CA LEU A 36 3.45 20.56 -25.05
C LEU A 36 4.14 20.82 -23.71
N MET A 37 4.49 19.76 -22.98
CA MET A 37 5.33 19.81 -21.80
C MET A 37 6.30 18.62 -21.79
N GLU A 38 7.43 18.82 -21.14
CA GLU A 38 8.39 17.75 -20.86
C GLU A 38 7.86 16.85 -19.74
N ASP A 39 8.28 15.56 -19.73
CA ASP A 39 7.88 14.63 -18.67
C ASP A 39 8.31 15.19 -17.30
N PRO A 40 7.35 15.46 -16.38
CA PRO A 40 7.65 16.03 -15.06
C PRO A 40 8.49 15.09 -14.18
N PHE A 41 8.52 13.79 -14.49
CA PHE A 41 9.33 12.80 -13.78
C PHE A 41 10.77 12.73 -14.25
N TYR A 42 11.13 13.46 -15.30
CA TYR A 42 12.50 13.48 -15.81
C TYR A 42 13.30 14.63 -15.18
N ARG A 43 14.37 14.27 -14.50
CA ARG A 43 15.32 15.18 -13.83
C ARG A 43 14.64 16.19 -12.89
N GLN A 44 14.52 17.45 -13.30
CA GLN A 44 13.97 18.56 -12.52
C GLN A 44 12.72 19.19 -13.17
N ASN A 45 12.14 18.55 -14.17
CA ASN A 45 11.00 19.10 -14.94
C ASN A 45 9.76 19.32 -14.09
N GLU A 46 9.65 18.66 -12.93
CA GLU A 46 8.62 18.93 -11.92
C GLU A 46 8.50 20.42 -11.59
N LEU A 47 9.62 21.16 -11.56
CA LEU A 47 9.63 22.59 -11.23
C LEU A 47 8.86 23.44 -12.24
N GLU A 48 8.92 23.09 -13.51
CA GLU A 48 8.16 23.78 -14.56
C GLU A 48 6.69 23.32 -14.58
N ALA A 49 6.43 22.04 -14.36
CA ALA A 49 5.09 21.51 -14.25
C ALA A 49 4.32 22.14 -13.07
N TYR A 50 4.97 22.32 -11.91
CA TYR A 50 4.36 22.98 -10.75
C TYR A 50 3.86 24.39 -11.07
N LYS A 51 4.61 25.19 -11.85
CA LYS A 51 4.23 26.56 -12.22
C LYS A 51 2.96 26.63 -13.08
N LEU A 52 2.64 25.56 -13.80
CA LEU A 52 1.40 25.52 -14.60
C LEU A 52 0.18 25.64 -13.70
N MET A 53 0.25 25.11 -12.49
CA MET A 53 -0.85 25.13 -11.50
C MET A 53 -1.01 26.46 -10.76
N GLU A 54 -0.30 27.50 -11.18
CA GLU A 54 -0.55 28.88 -10.84
C GLU A 54 -1.58 29.55 -11.79
N ASN A 55 -2.05 28.83 -12.82
CA ASN A 55 -2.94 29.33 -13.87
C ASN A 55 -4.29 28.60 -13.85
N GLU A 56 -5.28 29.28 -14.42
CA GLU A 56 -6.62 28.75 -14.71
C GLU A 56 -6.58 27.91 -15.99
N PHE A 57 -7.35 26.80 -16.01
CA PHE A 57 -7.55 25.98 -17.20
C PHE A 57 -9.03 25.73 -17.45
N GLU A 58 -9.43 25.80 -18.72
CA GLU A 58 -10.77 25.53 -19.16
C GLU A 58 -10.81 24.26 -20.00
N PHE A 59 -11.69 23.34 -19.63
CA PHE A 59 -12.04 22.15 -20.40
C PHE A 59 -13.40 22.33 -21.02
N SER A 60 -13.54 22.07 -22.31
CA SER A 60 -14.81 22.27 -23.04
C SER A 60 -15.07 21.15 -24.03
N ARG A 61 -16.36 20.85 -24.24
CA ARG A 61 -16.81 19.86 -25.20
C ARG A 61 -18.15 20.25 -25.80
N ILE A 62 -18.29 19.99 -27.10
CA ILE A 62 -19.56 20.03 -27.82
C ILE A 62 -20.09 18.59 -27.89
N PHE A 63 -21.40 18.43 -27.63
CA PHE A 63 -22.06 17.13 -27.70
C PHE A 63 -23.49 17.25 -28.18
N ASP A 64 -23.97 16.23 -28.89
CA ASP A 64 -25.37 16.16 -29.30
C ASP A 64 -26.19 15.49 -28.19
N PHE A 65 -27.34 16.09 -27.87
CA PHE A 65 -28.28 15.54 -26.90
C PHE A 65 -29.70 15.56 -27.48
N LYS A 66 -30.47 14.54 -27.15
CA LYS A 66 -31.90 14.46 -27.48
C LYS A 66 -32.68 14.25 -26.20
N PRO A 67 -33.48 15.21 -25.75
CA PRO A 67 -34.35 15.08 -24.59
C PRO A 67 -35.27 13.88 -24.75
N THR A 68 -35.17 12.89 -23.86
CA THR A 68 -36.01 11.68 -23.89
C THR A 68 -36.59 11.30 -22.54
N GLY A 69 -36.26 12.05 -21.49
CA GLY A 69 -36.66 11.80 -20.10
C GLY A 69 -37.22 13.02 -19.41
N ASP A 70 -37.82 12.78 -18.24
CA ASP A 70 -38.42 13.82 -17.40
C ASP A 70 -37.38 14.66 -16.64
N LYS A 71 -36.22 14.06 -16.39
CA LYS A 71 -35.13 14.69 -15.63
C LYS A 71 -33.78 14.26 -16.17
N VAL A 72 -32.81 15.18 -16.24
CA VAL A 72 -31.42 14.90 -16.63
C VAL A 72 -30.47 15.44 -15.57
N LEU A 73 -29.60 14.53 -15.09
CA LEU A 73 -28.55 14.89 -14.15
C LEU A 73 -27.20 14.85 -14.86
N LEU A 74 -26.38 15.86 -14.63
CA LEU A 74 -24.96 15.82 -14.90
C LEU A 74 -24.30 15.09 -13.72
N HIS A 75 -23.68 13.95 -13.97
CA HIS A 75 -22.99 13.10 -13.01
C HIS A 75 -21.50 13.17 -13.24
N CYS A 76 -20.76 13.61 -12.22
CA CYS A 76 -19.30 13.76 -12.24
C CYS A 76 -18.70 12.93 -11.10
N GLU A 77 -17.96 11.89 -11.40
CA GLU A 77 -17.36 11.02 -10.37
C GLU A 77 -16.09 11.59 -9.74
N GLY A 78 -15.43 12.56 -10.40
CA GLY A 78 -14.25 13.21 -9.86
C GLY A 78 -13.83 14.43 -10.65
N LEU A 79 -13.85 15.58 -9.98
CA LEU A 79 -13.37 16.87 -10.47
C LEU A 79 -12.22 17.35 -9.57
N ASP A 80 -11.03 17.52 -10.12
CA ASP A 80 -9.83 17.87 -9.36
C ASP A 80 -9.38 19.30 -9.68
N THR A 81 -9.70 20.27 -8.86
CA THR A 81 -10.42 20.27 -7.57
C THR A 81 -11.45 21.40 -7.55
N LEU A 82 -10.96 22.66 -7.64
CA LEU A 82 -11.76 23.88 -7.57
C LEU A 82 -12.26 24.24 -8.96
N CYS A 83 -13.55 24.12 -9.23
CA CYS A 83 -14.03 24.41 -10.58
C CYS A 83 -15.48 24.90 -10.63
N ASP A 84 -15.78 25.75 -11.63
CA ASP A 84 -17.11 26.10 -12.05
C ASP A 84 -17.54 25.33 -13.30
N ILE A 85 -18.78 24.87 -13.31
CA ILE A 85 -19.40 24.08 -14.38
C ILE A 85 -20.44 24.91 -15.11
N TYR A 86 -20.43 24.83 -16.43
CA TYR A 86 -21.36 25.55 -17.29
C TYR A 86 -21.96 24.62 -18.35
N ILE A 87 -23.26 24.74 -18.59
CA ILE A 87 -23.97 24.10 -19.73
C ILE A 87 -24.59 25.21 -20.59
N ASN A 88 -24.29 25.19 -21.87
CA ASN A 88 -24.79 26.21 -22.84
C ASN A 88 -24.56 27.68 -22.38
N GLY A 89 -23.44 27.91 -21.68
CA GLY A 89 -23.05 29.21 -21.14
C GLY A 89 -23.73 29.59 -19.82
N VAL A 90 -24.63 28.76 -19.29
CA VAL A 90 -25.28 28.99 -17.98
C VAL A 90 -24.48 28.27 -16.88
N HIS A 91 -24.18 28.99 -15.80
CA HIS A 91 -23.52 28.42 -14.63
C HIS A 91 -24.41 27.37 -13.94
N VAL A 92 -23.88 26.19 -13.75
CA VAL A 92 -24.54 25.03 -13.09
C VAL A 92 -24.24 24.99 -11.62
N ALA A 93 -22.92 24.90 -11.27
CA ALA A 93 -22.46 24.71 -9.92
C ALA A 93 -20.96 24.97 -9.80
N TYR A 94 -20.51 25.07 -8.55
CA TYR A 94 -19.11 25.05 -8.13
C TYR A 94 -18.79 23.72 -7.44
N ALA A 95 -17.62 23.15 -7.70
CA ALA A 95 -17.08 21.96 -7.02
C ALA A 95 -15.71 22.29 -6.42
N ASP A 96 -15.41 21.69 -5.25
CA ASP A 96 -14.22 22.00 -4.44
C ASP A 96 -13.59 20.77 -3.73
N ASN A 97 -13.96 19.56 -4.16
CA ASN A 97 -13.49 18.32 -3.56
C ASN A 97 -13.29 17.24 -4.62
N MET A 98 -12.04 16.82 -4.84
CA MET A 98 -11.73 15.82 -5.87
C MET A 98 -12.21 14.41 -5.54
N HIS A 99 -12.52 14.13 -4.27
CA HIS A 99 -12.90 12.79 -3.79
C HIS A 99 -14.40 12.54 -3.80
N ARG A 100 -15.21 13.57 -4.18
CA ARG A 100 -16.67 13.49 -4.21
C ARG A 100 -17.21 13.13 -5.59
N THR A 101 -18.39 12.52 -5.57
CA THR A 101 -19.28 12.36 -6.72
C THR A 101 -20.34 13.45 -6.70
N TYR A 102 -20.50 14.18 -7.79
CA TYR A 102 -21.46 15.28 -7.88
C TYR A 102 -22.58 14.94 -8.87
N GLU A 103 -23.82 15.28 -8.51
CA GLU A 103 -24.99 15.21 -9.39
C GLU A 103 -25.72 16.56 -9.42
N PHE A 104 -25.86 17.13 -10.62
CA PHE A 104 -26.51 18.43 -10.82
C PHE A 104 -27.69 18.27 -11.78
N ASP A 105 -28.84 18.82 -11.40
CA ASP A 105 -30.00 18.88 -12.31
C ASP A 105 -29.76 19.89 -13.43
N VAL A 106 -29.67 19.39 -14.65
CA VAL A 106 -29.41 20.20 -15.86
C VAL A 106 -30.54 20.12 -16.87
N THR A 107 -31.71 19.64 -16.47
CA THR A 107 -32.89 19.38 -17.34
C THR A 107 -33.25 20.60 -18.18
N ASP A 108 -33.41 21.76 -17.54
CA ASP A 108 -33.83 22.98 -18.19
C ASP A 108 -32.70 23.70 -18.96
N LEU A 109 -31.45 23.22 -18.85
CA LEU A 109 -30.31 23.83 -19.51
C LEU A 109 -29.96 23.15 -20.83
N LEU A 110 -30.45 21.93 -21.05
CA LEU A 110 -30.20 21.16 -22.27
C LEU A 110 -31.25 21.43 -23.35
N LYS A 111 -30.83 21.41 -24.60
CA LYS A 111 -31.65 21.57 -25.79
C LYS A 111 -31.52 20.36 -26.71
N ASP A 112 -32.50 20.19 -27.62
CA ASP A 112 -32.41 19.19 -28.69
C ASP A 112 -31.31 19.57 -29.69
N GLY A 113 -30.44 18.63 -30.04
CA GLY A 113 -29.26 18.84 -30.87
C GLY A 113 -28.01 19.25 -30.08
N GLU A 114 -27.25 20.17 -30.68
CA GLU A 114 -25.93 20.58 -30.18
C GLU A 114 -25.99 21.32 -28.85
N ASN A 115 -25.21 20.85 -27.86
CA ASN A 115 -25.02 21.46 -26.55
C ASN A 115 -23.51 21.63 -26.26
N THR A 116 -23.19 22.52 -25.35
CA THR A 116 -21.83 22.77 -24.89
C THR A 116 -21.74 22.56 -23.39
N ILE A 117 -20.70 21.88 -22.96
CA ILE A 117 -20.26 21.82 -21.55
C ILE A 117 -18.90 22.50 -21.44
N ARG A 118 -18.69 23.25 -20.35
CA ARG A 118 -17.45 23.93 -20.05
C ARG A 118 -17.20 23.84 -18.56
N ILE A 119 -15.97 23.42 -18.16
CA ILE A 119 -15.53 23.32 -16.77
C ILE A 119 -14.25 24.15 -16.64
N VAL A 120 -14.27 25.12 -15.74
CA VAL A 120 -13.16 26.07 -15.50
C VAL A 120 -12.49 25.67 -14.18
N PHE A 121 -11.28 25.13 -14.24
CA PHE A 121 -10.49 24.79 -13.08
C PHE A 121 -9.65 25.97 -12.62
N TYR A 122 -9.82 26.33 -11.36
CA TYR A 122 -9.06 27.40 -10.71
C TYR A 122 -7.72 26.92 -10.17
N PRO A 123 -6.69 27.79 -10.15
CA PRO A 123 -5.35 27.41 -9.75
C PRO A 123 -5.29 27.05 -8.26
N PRO A 124 -4.88 25.81 -7.90
CA PRO A 124 -4.82 25.37 -6.51
C PRO A 124 -3.75 26.13 -5.69
N ILE A 125 -2.61 26.49 -6.30
CA ILE A 125 -1.48 27.10 -5.60
C ILE A 125 -1.79 28.52 -5.09
N PRO A 126 -2.30 29.45 -5.90
CA PRO A 126 -2.76 30.73 -5.41
C PRO A 126 -3.85 30.62 -4.33
N TYR A 127 -4.80 29.69 -4.52
CA TYR A 127 -5.87 29.47 -3.55
C TYR A 127 -5.34 29.13 -2.16
N ILE A 128 -4.53 28.07 -2.04
CA ILE A 128 -3.98 27.66 -0.75
C ILE A 128 -3.06 28.72 -0.14
N THR A 129 -2.30 29.45 -0.98
CA THR A 129 -1.43 30.54 -0.54
C THR A 129 -2.22 31.69 0.11
N GLU A 130 -3.39 32.03 -0.42
CA GLU A 130 -4.28 33.03 0.19
C GLU A 130 -4.89 32.48 1.49
N LYS A 131 -5.33 31.21 1.51
CA LYS A 131 -5.94 30.60 2.70
C LYS A 131 -4.99 30.52 3.88
N VAL A 132 -3.73 30.25 3.68
CA VAL A 132 -2.70 30.28 4.74
C VAL A 132 -2.60 31.64 5.42
N LYS A 133 -2.85 32.76 4.71
CA LYS A 133 -2.86 34.10 5.31
C LYS A 133 -4.05 34.30 6.25
N GLU A 134 -5.17 33.61 5.99
CA GLU A 134 -6.36 33.65 6.82
C GLU A 134 -6.19 32.77 8.08
N GLU A 135 -5.71 31.56 7.91
CA GLU A 135 -5.49 30.58 8.99
C GLU A 135 -4.28 29.67 8.64
N ASN A 136 -3.30 29.58 9.53
CA ASN A 136 -2.16 28.71 9.37
C ASN A 136 -2.48 27.36 10.01
N LEU A 137 -2.67 26.32 9.20
CA LEU A 137 -2.86 24.95 9.63
C LEU A 137 -1.50 24.25 9.76
N TYR A 138 -1.49 23.08 10.40
CA TYR A 138 -0.31 22.24 10.45
C TYR A 138 -0.21 21.35 9.23
N GLU A 139 0.92 21.38 8.57
CA GLU A 139 1.34 20.46 7.52
C GLU A 139 2.81 20.04 7.73
N PRO A 140 3.19 18.81 7.34
CA PRO A 140 4.59 18.41 7.35
C PRO A 140 5.40 19.22 6.33
N TYR A 141 6.69 19.44 6.60
CA TYR A 141 7.57 20.33 5.82
C TYR A 141 7.73 19.98 4.34
N HIS A 142 7.47 18.72 3.97
CA HIS A 142 7.56 18.23 2.60
C HIS A 142 6.28 18.47 1.78
N CYS A 143 5.17 18.72 2.43
CA CYS A 143 3.91 19.09 1.81
C CYS A 143 3.85 20.60 1.54
N SER A 144 3.13 21.02 0.49
CA SER A 144 2.87 22.43 0.24
C SER A 144 2.04 23.03 1.35
N GLN A 145 2.45 24.18 1.87
CA GLN A 145 1.73 24.90 2.90
C GLN A 145 0.32 25.25 2.41
N GLY A 146 -0.69 24.99 3.22
CA GLY A 146 -2.11 25.23 2.90
C GLY A 146 -2.85 24.00 2.38
N ALA A 147 -2.23 22.82 2.32
CA ALA A 147 -2.87 21.58 1.88
C ALA A 147 -4.13 21.23 2.68
N GLY A 148 -4.21 21.62 3.96
CA GLY A 148 -5.39 21.43 4.82
C GLY A 148 -6.61 22.29 4.48
N HIS A 149 -6.48 23.26 3.55
CA HIS A 149 -7.55 24.14 3.10
C HIS A 149 -8.25 23.67 1.82
N ILE A 150 -7.79 22.60 1.20
CA ILE A 150 -8.33 22.05 -0.05
C ILE A 150 -8.55 20.55 0.07
N ARG A 151 -9.68 20.05 -0.46
CA ARG A 151 -9.95 18.61 -0.49
C ARG A 151 -9.34 17.98 -1.74
N LYS A 152 -8.02 17.85 -1.72
CA LYS A 152 -7.19 17.26 -2.75
C LYS A 152 -6.23 16.25 -2.14
N ALA A 153 -5.84 15.23 -2.89
CA ALA A 153 -4.87 14.25 -2.44
C ALA A 153 -3.59 14.93 -1.94
N HIS A 154 -3.24 14.75 -0.67
CA HIS A 154 -2.13 15.44 -0.04
C HIS A 154 -0.80 15.13 -0.73
N CYS A 155 -0.60 13.89 -1.21
CA CYS A 155 0.59 13.49 -1.93
C CYS A 155 0.85 14.30 -3.21
N MET A 156 -0.20 14.83 -3.87
CA MET A 156 -0.03 15.70 -5.03
C MET A 156 0.54 17.09 -4.66
N MET A 157 0.40 17.49 -3.39
CA MET A 157 1.01 18.69 -2.82
C MET A 157 2.47 18.48 -2.38
N GLY A 158 3.03 17.30 -2.67
CA GLY A 158 4.35 16.85 -2.25
C GLY A 158 4.31 16.00 -0.99
N TRP A 159 5.18 15.02 -0.95
CA TRP A 159 5.41 14.18 0.22
C TRP A 159 6.88 13.80 0.31
N ASP A 160 7.31 13.17 1.42
CA ASP A 160 8.71 12.77 1.58
C ASP A 160 9.14 11.57 0.69
N TRP A 161 8.27 11.16 -0.22
CA TRP A 161 8.48 10.20 -1.32
C TRP A 161 7.81 10.65 -2.62
N GLY A 162 7.02 11.72 -2.64
CA GLY A 162 6.18 12.16 -3.76
C GLY A 162 6.59 13.51 -4.34
N PRO A 163 6.34 13.76 -5.64
CA PRO A 163 6.60 15.04 -6.26
C PRO A 163 5.54 16.08 -5.85
N ARG A 164 5.83 17.36 -6.07
CA ARG A 164 4.85 18.45 -5.97
C ARG A 164 4.24 18.68 -7.33
N LEU A 165 3.20 17.95 -7.64
CA LEU A 165 2.49 17.98 -8.91
C LEU A 165 0.97 18.06 -8.66
N PRO A 166 0.46 19.20 -8.20
CA PRO A 166 -0.96 19.38 -7.88
C PRO A 166 -1.82 19.59 -9.13
N ASP A 167 -1.91 18.57 -9.97
CA ASP A 167 -2.63 18.56 -11.24
C ASP A 167 -4.08 19.07 -11.13
N ALA A 168 -4.78 19.27 -12.24
CA ALA A 168 -6.18 19.65 -12.28
C ALA A 168 -6.88 18.98 -13.47
N GLY A 169 -8.16 18.62 -13.32
CA GLY A 169 -8.91 18.06 -14.44
C GLY A 169 -10.11 17.20 -14.06
N ILE A 170 -10.68 16.58 -15.06
CA ILE A 170 -11.79 15.62 -14.95
C ILE A 170 -11.18 14.23 -14.87
N TRP A 171 -10.83 13.78 -13.63
CA TRP A 171 -9.98 12.60 -13.46
C TRP A 171 -10.73 11.27 -13.37
N LYS A 172 -12.08 11.31 -13.31
CA LYS A 172 -12.99 10.17 -13.39
C LYS A 172 -14.08 10.42 -14.40
N ASP A 173 -15.01 9.49 -14.52
CA ASP A 173 -16.10 9.53 -15.49
C ASP A 173 -17.01 10.74 -15.31
N ILE A 174 -17.48 11.27 -16.45
CA ILE A 174 -18.48 12.32 -16.54
C ILE A 174 -19.56 11.91 -17.54
N GLU A 175 -20.84 11.97 -17.12
CA GLU A 175 -21.96 11.50 -17.91
C GLU A 175 -23.26 12.28 -17.64
N LEU A 176 -24.21 12.19 -18.58
CA LEU A 176 -25.59 12.61 -18.34
C LEU A 176 -26.44 11.38 -18.02
N LEU A 177 -27.13 11.44 -16.88
CA LEU A 177 -28.12 10.43 -16.47
C LEU A 177 -29.51 10.93 -16.88
N VAL A 178 -30.10 10.29 -17.87
CA VAL A 178 -31.46 10.60 -18.34
C VAL A 178 -32.45 9.72 -17.57
N LEU A 179 -33.25 10.33 -16.72
CA LEU A 179 -34.19 9.67 -15.83
C LEU A 179 -35.58 9.64 -16.46
N ASP A 180 -35.89 8.57 -17.14
CA ASP A 180 -37.19 8.28 -17.75
C ASP A 180 -38.06 7.31 -16.91
N SER A 181 -37.45 6.72 -15.88
CA SER A 181 -38.02 5.73 -14.98
C SER A 181 -37.44 5.87 -13.58
N ALA A 182 -37.90 5.09 -12.60
CA ALA A 182 -37.28 5.01 -11.29
C ALA A 182 -35.83 4.49 -11.41
N ARG A 183 -34.95 5.03 -10.58
CA ARG A 183 -33.58 4.56 -10.48
C ARG A 183 -33.26 4.07 -9.07
N ILE A 184 -32.32 3.14 -8.98
CA ILE A 184 -31.72 2.71 -7.72
C ILE A 184 -30.74 3.82 -7.29
N THR A 185 -30.96 4.39 -6.10
CA THR A 185 -30.11 5.44 -5.51
C THR A 185 -29.14 4.88 -4.47
N ASP A 186 -29.48 3.73 -3.88
CA ASP A 186 -28.60 3.01 -2.96
C ASP A 186 -28.86 1.50 -3.08
N PHE A 187 -27.77 0.71 -3.13
CA PHE A 187 -27.85 -0.74 -3.16
C PHE A 187 -26.73 -1.35 -2.31
N HIS A 188 -27.15 -2.06 -1.26
CA HIS A 188 -26.22 -2.66 -0.34
C HIS A 188 -26.77 -3.96 0.25
N ILE A 189 -25.89 -4.88 0.61
CA ILE A 189 -26.25 -6.22 1.06
C ILE A 189 -25.80 -6.40 2.52
N LEU A 190 -26.76 -6.48 3.43
CA LEU A 190 -26.49 -6.90 4.81
C LEU A 190 -26.32 -8.40 4.89
N GLN A 191 -25.46 -8.83 5.81
CA GLN A 191 -25.24 -10.26 6.09
C GLN A 191 -25.45 -10.53 7.57
N ARG A 192 -26.16 -11.61 7.89
CA ARG A 192 -26.27 -12.16 9.23
C ARG A 192 -25.83 -13.62 9.22
N HIS A 193 -24.90 -13.96 10.08
CA HIS A 193 -24.34 -15.31 10.22
C HIS A 193 -24.74 -15.86 11.57
N GLU A 194 -25.37 -17.04 11.60
CA GLU A 194 -25.87 -17.67 12.81
C GLU A 194 -25.88 -19.20 12.67
N ASP A 195 -25.24 -19.91 13.57
CA ASP A 195 -25.21 -21.39 13.64
C ASP A 195 -24.80 -22.06 12.31
N GLY A 196 -23.83 -21.49 11.59
CA GLY A 196 -23.36 -21.98 10.30
C GLY A 196 -24.29 -21.66 9.13
N MET A 197 -25.38 -20.95 9.36
CA MET A 197 -26.29 -20.43 8.35
C MET A 197 -25.93 -18.98 8.01
N VAL A 198 -26.17 -18.59 6.78
CA VAL A 198 -26.01 -17.20 6.32
C VAL A 198 -27.33 -16.69 5.75
N TYR A 199 -27.67 -15.49 6.16
CA TYR A 199 -28.83 -14.75 5.69
C TYR A 199 -28.34 -13.45 5.06
N ILE A 200 -28.95 -13.05 3.95
CA ILE A 200 -28.67 -11.76 3.31
C ILE A 200 -29.94 -10.93 3.22
N THR A 201 -29.79 -9.61 3.33
CA THR A 201 -30.88 -8.66 3.07
C THR A 201 -30.38 -7.65 2.03
N PRO A 202 -30.81 -7.73 0.78
CA PRO A 202 -30.46 -6.76 -0.25
C PRO A 202 -31.28 -5.48 0.00
N LEU A 203 -30.68 -4.46 0.62
CA LEU A 203 -31.30 -3.16 0.83
C LEU A 203 -31.24 -2.35 -0.47
N VAL A 204 -32.37 -2.00 -1.01
CA VAL A 204 -32.50 -1.21 -2.24
C VAL A 204 -33.33 0.04 -1.94
N LYS A 205 -32.77 1.22 -2.24
CA LYS A 205 -33.51 2.48 -2.24
C LYS A 205 -33.69 2.97 -3.67
N THR A 206 -34.84 3.53 -3.97
CA THR A 206 -35.15 4.09 -5.26
C THR A 206 -35.61 5.54 -5.09
N ASP A 207 -35.40 6.39 -6.10
CA ASP A 207 -35.84 7.79 -6.10
C ASP A 207 -37.38 7.97 -6.24
N LYS A 208 -38.05 6.93 -6.74
CA LYS A 208 -39.52 6.86 -6.88
C LYS A 208 -39.97 5.44 -6.51
N GLU A 209 -41.22 5.28 -6.07
CA GLU A 209 -41.80 3.95 -5.82
C GLU A 209 -41.79 3.11 -7.11
N ALA A 210 -41.18 1.95 -7.05
CA ALA A 210 -41.05 1.04 -8.20
C ALA A 210 -40.79 -0.41 -7.78
N ASP A 211 -41.17 -1.35 -8.64
CA ASP A 211 -40.85 -2.75 -8.47
C ASP A 211 -39.35 -2.97 -8.71
N VAL A 212 -38.73 -3.64 -7.76
CA VAL A 212 -37.31 -4.04 -7.83
C VAL A 212 -37.19 -5.55 -7.85
N THR A 213 -36.52 -6.08 -8.85
CA THR A 213 -36.17 -7.49 -8.91
C THR A 213 -34.73 -7.69 -8.47
N VAL A 214 -34.50 -8.57 -7.50
CA VAL A 214 -33.15 -8.91 -7.05
C VAL A 214 -32.84 -10.35 -7.43
N THR A 215 -31.69 -10.55 -8.07
CA THR A 215 -31.16 -11.87 -8.43
C THR A 215 -29.83 -12.10 -7.73
N ILE A 216 -29.67 -13.25 -7.07
CA ILE A 216 -28.38 -13.70 -6.55
C ILE A 216 -27.85 -14.82 -7.44
N THR A 217 -26.56 -14.74 -7.75
CA THR A 217 -25.83 -15.79 -8.48
C THR A 217 -24.73 -16.33 -7.58
N THR A 218 -24.73 -17.63 -7.34
CA THR A 218 -23.72 -18.30 -6.50
C THR A 218 -22.38 -18.40 -7.23
N PRO A 219 -21.28 -18.69 -6.52
CA PRO A 219 -19.96 -18.92 -7.14
C PRO A 219 -19.96 -20.03 -8.20
N GLU A 220 -20.89 -20.99 -8.09
CA GLU A 220 -21.07 -22.06 -9.07
C GLU A 220 -21.92 -21.65 -10.28
N GLY A 221 -22.39 -20.39 -10.34
CA GLY A 221 -23.17 -19.85 -11.44
C GLY A 221 -24.70 -20.16 -11.39
N VAL A 222 -25.21 -20.62 -10.25
CA VAL A 222 -26.64 -20.83 -10.05
C VAL A 222 -27.30 -19.52 -9.66
N SER A 223 -28.31 -19.09 -10.42
CA SER A 223 -29.05 -17.85 -10.17
C SER A 223 -30.47 -18.15 -9.70
N TYR A 224 -30.95 -17.34 -8.75
CA TYR A 224 -32.34 -17.35 -8.28
C TYR A 224 -32.78 -15.97 -7.81
N THR A 225 -34.07 -15.71 -7.92
CA THR A 225 -34.67 -14.42 -7.53
C THR A 225 -34.97 -14.40 -6.03
N ILE A 226 -34.71 -13.28 -5.40
CA ILE A 226 -35.00 -12.97 -3.99
C ILE A 226 -35.75 -11.64 -3.89
N ASN A 227 -36.37 -11.38 -2.75
CA ASN A 227 -37.10 -10.13 -2.53
C ASN A 227 -36.15 -9.00 -2.10
N ALA A 228 -36.31 -7.83 -2.66
CA ALA A 228 -35.65 -6.62 -2.18
C ALA A 228 -36.17 -6.27 -0.76
N ASN A 229 -35.26 -5.78 0.10
CA ASN A 229 -35.55 -5.35 1.48
C ASN A 229 -36.08 -6.45 2.41
N GLU A 230 -35.94 -7.71 2.03
CA GLU A 230 -36.33 -8.87 2.86
C GLU A 230 -35.14 -9.80 3.09
N GLU A 231 -35.09 -10.39 4.29
CA GLU A 231 -34.03 -11.35 4.65
C GLU A 231 -34.26 -12.68 3.94
N THR A 232 -33.25 -13.19 3.26
CA THR A 232 -33.26 -14.47 2.55
C THR A 232 -32.14 -15.36 3.04
N LYS A 233 -32.43 -16.62 3.36
CA LYS A 233 -31.45 -17.64 3.71
C LYS A 233 -30.70 -18.11 2.48
N ILE A 234 -29.38 -18.19 2.58
CA ILE A 234 -28.52 -18.81 1.56
C ILE A 234 -28.37 -20.30 1.84
N ASP A 235 -28.75 -21.12 0.88
CA ASP A 235 -28.57 -22.57 0.98
C ASP A 235 -27.12 -22.95 0.69
N ASN A 236 -26.51 -23.78 1.54
CA ASN A 236 -25.12 -24.24 1.46
C ASN A 236 -24.11 -23.09 1.25
N PRO A 237 -24.07 -22.10 2.16
CA PRO A 237 -23.27 -20.90 1.98
C PRO A 237 -21.79 -21.24 1.82
N LYS A 238 -21.15 -20.62 0.82
CA LYS A 238 -19.71 -20.67 0.57
C LYS A 238 -19.07 -19.42 1.14
N LEU A 239 -18.20 -19.59 2.13
CA LEU A 239 -17.57 -18.46 2.80
C LEU A 239 -16.36 -17.94 2.01
N TRP A 240 -16.16 -16.63 2.08
CA TRP A 240 -14.97 -15.96 1.60
C TRP A 240 -13.89 -15.95 2.70
N TRP A 241 -12.63 -16.12 2.30
CA TRP A 241 -11.47 -16.13 3.20
C TRP A 241 -10.33 -15.27 2.66
N PRO A 242 -9.51 -14.67 3.54
CA PRO A 242 -8.24 -14.06 3.14
C PRO A 242 -7.26 -15.07 2.55
N ASN A 243 -6.30 -14.57 1.76
CA ASN A 243 -5.21 -15.37 1.20
C ASN A 243 -4.50 -16.18 2.30
N GLY A 244 -4.28 -17.45 2.05
CA GLY A 244 -3.66 -18.40 2.98
C GLY A 244 -4.62 -19.09 3.97
N LEU A 245 -5.87 -18.62 4.11
CA LEU A 245 -6.85 -19.19 5.04
C LEU A 245 -7.99 -19.96 4.37
N GLY A 246 -8.20 -19.80 3.06
CA GLY A 246 -9.24 -20.49 2.31
C GLY A 246 -9.47 -19.87 0.94
N GLU A 247 -10.61 -20.17 0.34
CA GLU A 247 -10.98 -19.76 -1.01
C GLU A 247 -11.68 -18.39 -1.01
N GLN A 248 -11.56 -17.63 -2.10
CA GLN A 248 -12.17 -16.31 -2.30
C GLN A 248 -13.46 -16.44 -3.11
N LEU A 249 -14.46 -17.08 -2.53
CA LEU A 249 -15.73 -17.34 -3.21
C LEU A 249 -16.67 -16.14 -3.14
N LEU A 250 -17.03 -15.60 -4.32
CA LEU A 250 -17.85 -14.41 -4.47
C LEU A 250 -19.21 -14.73 -5.05
N TYR A 251 -20.24 -14.12 -4.49
CA TYR A 251 -21.61 -14.11 -5.00
C TYR A 251 -21.84 -12.81 -5.76
N THR A 252 -22.60 -12.89 -6.85
CA THR A 252 -23.07 -11.70 -7.56
C THR A 252 -24.51 -11.42 -7.18
N VAL A 253 -24.80 -10.22 -6.69
CA VAL A 253 -26.16 -9.78 -6.38
C VAL A 253 -26.51 -8.63 -7.31
N THR A 254 -27.58 -8.81 -8.08
CA THR A 254 -28.05 -7.86 -9.08
C THR A 254 -29.41 -7.32 -8.69
N ALA A 255 -29.58 -6.01 -8.68
CA ALA A 255 -30.88 -5.35 -8.54
C ALA A 255 -31.26 -4.67 -9.87
N GLU A 256 -32.50 -4.93 -10.31
CA GLU A 256 -33.06 -4.34 -11.54
C GLU A 256 -34.30 -3.53 -11.22
N CYS A 257 -34.34 -2.28 -11.71
CA CYS A 257 -35.45 -1.34 -11.53
C CYS A 257 -35.60 -0.46 -12.79
N GLY A 258 -36.78 -0.36 -13.34
CA GLY A 258 -37.08 0.53 -14.48
C GLY A 258 -36.20 0.29 -15.71
N GLY A 259 -35.70 -0.94 -15.91
CA GLY A 259 -34.77 -1.29 -17.00
C GLY A 259 -33.29 -0.94 -16.72
N ALA A 260 -32.98 -0.35 -15.58
CA ALA A 260 -31.62 -0.16 -15.11
C ALA A 260 -31.19 -1.34 -14.23
N LYS A 261 -29.92 -1.74 -14.33
CA LYS A 261 -29.31 -2.82 -13.58
C LYS A 261 -28.12 -2.28 -12.75
N THR A 262 -28.08 -2.68 -11.48
CA THR A 262 -26.94 -2.44 -10.59
C THR A 262 -26.47 -3.77 -10.03
N GLU A 263 -25.16 -3.99 -9.99
CA GLU A 263 -24.56 -5.24 -9.59
C GLU A 263 -23.52 -5.02 -8.48
N LYS A 264 -23.49 -5.93 -7.50
CA LYS A 264 -22.49 -5.97 -6.45
C LYS A 264 -21.97 -7.39 -6.29
N ARG A 265 -20.64 -7.54 -6.24
CA ARG A 265 -20.02 -8.82 -5.86
C ARG A 265 -19.75 -8.81 -4.37
N ILE A 266 -20.14 -9.86 -3.67
CA ILE A 266 -19.99 -9.96 -2.22
C ILE A 266 -19.33 -11.29 -1.84
N GLY A 267 -18.49 -11.28 -0.83
CA GLY A 267 -18.05 -12.50 -0.13
C GLY A 267 -18.89 -12.70 1.13
N LEU A 268 -19.37 -13.92 1.35
CA LEU A 268 -20.06 -14.24 2.59
C LEU A 268 -19.03 -14.45 3.70
N ARG A 269 -18.98 -13.52 4.64
CA ARG A 269 -17.99 -13.55 5.73
C ARG A 269 -18.43 -12.75 6.94
N VAL A 270 -17.89 -13.08 8.10
CA VAL A 270 -17.85 -12.22 9.28
C VAL A 270 -16.42 -11.77 9.46
N LEU A 271 -16.18 -10.46 9.36
CA LEU A 271 -14.87 -9.87 9.57
C LEU A 271 -14.96 -8.87 10.72
N LYS A 272 -14.07 -9.02 11.71
CA LYS A 272 -14.06 -8.20 12.94
C LYS A 272 -12.66 -7.74 13.26
N LEU A 273 -12.57 -6.60 13.92
CA LEU A 273 -11.41 -6.18 14.69
C LEU A 273 -11.63 -6.58 16.14
N ILE A 274 -10.78 -7.44 16.67
CA ILE A 274 -10.86 -7.90 18.07
C ILE A 274 -9.99 -7.01 18.93
N ARG A 275 -10.61 -6.43 19.96
CA ARG A 275 -9.95 -5.59 20.97
C ARG A 275 -10.37 -6.10 22.35
N GLU A 276 -9.63 -7.06 22.84
CA GLU A 276 -9.89 -7.72 24.14
C GLU A 276 -8.69 -7.52 25.07
N LYS A 277 -8.96 -7.30 26.35
CA LYS A 277 -7.90 -7.18 27.36
C LYS A 277 -7.22 -8.54 27.58
N ASP A 278 -5.90 -8.53 27.65
CA ASP A 278 -5.07 -9.68 27.97
C ASP A 278 -3.94 -9.30 28.95
N GLN A 279 -2.98 -10.20 29.17
CA GLN A 279 -1.86 -9.99 30.11
C GLN A 279 -0.90 -8.85 29.70
N TYR A 280 -0.97 -8.36 28.45
CA TYR A 280 -0.10 -7.31 27.92
C TYR A 280 -0.79 -5.95 27.83
N GLY A 281 -2.12 -5.93 27.80
CA GLY A 281 -2.92 -4.74 27.60
C GLY A 281 -4.22 -5.07 26.88
N GLU A 282 -4.38 -4.60 25.64
CA GLU A 282 -5.53 -4.88 24.77
C GLU A 282 -5.02 -5.41 23.42
N CYS A 283 -5.51 -6.57 22.98
CA CYS A 283 -5.15 -7.11 21.68
C CYS A 283 -5.71 -6.25 20.55
N PHE A 284 -5.04 -6.28 19.40
CA PHE A 284 -5.51 -5.66 18.16
C PHE A 284 -5.32 -6.68 17.04
N CYS A 285 -6.42 -7.27 16.56
CA CYS A 285 -6.34 -8.45 15.70
C CYS A 285 -7.54 -8.56 14.79
N HIS A 286 -7.31 -8.83 13.51
CA HIS A 286 -8.38 -9.21 12.59
C HIS A 286 -8.85 -10.64 12.86
N GLU A 287 -10.17 -10.83 12.82
CA GLU A 287 -10.82 -12.14 12.89
C GLU A 287 -11.75 -12.31 11.71
N VAL A 288 -11.58 -13.38 10.94
CA VAL A 288 -12.46 -13.74 9.82
C VAL A 288 -13.13 -15.07 10.11
N ASN A 289 -14.47 -15.13 10.04
CA ASN A 289 -15.26 -16.35 10.27
C ASN A 289 -14.90 -17.10 11.56
N GLY A 290 -14.54 -16.34 12.63
CA GLY A 290 -14.12 -16.89 13.92
C GLY A 290 -12.64 -17.27 14.02
N VAL A 291 -11.83 -17.01 13.01
CA VAL A 291 -10.39 -17.30 12.98
C VAL A 291 -9.58 -16.02 13.09
N ARG A 292 -8.79 -15.89 14.17
CA ARG A 292 -7.82 -14.79 14.33
C ARG A 292 -6.56 -15.10 13.55
N PHE A 293 -6.09 -14.16 12.73
CA PHE A 293 -4.93 -14.37 11.87
C PHE A 293 -3.94 -13.21 11.94
N PHE A 294 -2.70 -13.47 11.57
CA PHE A 294 -1.65 -12.45 11.48
C PHE A 294 -1.78 -11.71 10.16
N ALA A 295 -1.96 -10.38 10.18
CA ALA A 295 -2.00 -9.57 8.99
C ALA A 295 -0.58 -9.38 8.44
N MET A 296 -0.37 -9.73 7.18
CA MET A 296 0.90 -9.70 6.46
C MET A 296 0.76 -8.85 5.21
N GLY A 297 1.51 -7.75 5.13
CA GLY A 297 1.38 -6.87 3.96
C GLY A 297 2.17 -5.58 4.02
N ALA A 298 1.68 -4.56 3.32
CA ALA A 298 2.31 -3.25 3.21
C ALA A 298 1.29 -2.14 3.02
N ASP A 299 1.76 -0.89 3.09
CA ASP A 299 0.96 0.31 2.86
C ASP A 299 0.95 0.67 1.36
N TYR A 300 -0.24 0.83 0.82
CA TYR A 300 -0.49 1.23 -0.56
C TYR A 300 -0.64 2.75 -0.65
N ILE A 301 0.04 3.35 -1.63
CA ILE A 301 -0.10 4.74 -2.04
C ILE A 301 -0.62 4.80 -3.49
N PRO A 302 -1.09 5.95 -4.01
CA PRO A 302 -1.47 6.05 -5.42
C PRO A 302 -0.36 5.53 -6.35
N GLU A 303 -0.74 4.81 -7.40
CA GLU A 303 0.21 4.15 -8.31
C GLU A 303 0.91 5.11 -9.27
N ASP A 304 0.33 6.31 -9.49
CA ASP A 304 0.86 7.36 -10.34
C ASP A 304 0.36 8.73 -9.87
N ASN A 305 1.18 9.77 -9.99
CA ASN A 305 0.73 11.13 -9.71
C ASN A 305 -0.21 11.67 -10.81
N ILE A 306 -0.05 11.20 -12.04
CA ILE A 306 -0.94 11.49 -13.17
C ILE A 306 -1.97 10.35 -13.22
N LEU A 307 -3.11 10.55 -12.54
CA LEU A 307 -4.08 9.49 -12.21
C LEU A 307 -4.65 8.78 -13.45
N SER A 308 -4.73 9.45 -14.60
CA SER A 308 -5.19 8.84 -15.86
C SER A 308 -4.27 7.76 -16.43
N ARG A 309 -3.04 7.61 -15.92
CA ARG A 309 -2.10 6.54 -16.28
C ARG A 309 -2.33 5.23 -15.51
N VAL A 310 -3.18 5.28 -14.49
CA VAL A 310 -3.53 4.08 -13.69
C VAL A 310 -4.65 3.33 -14.38
N THR A 311 -4.39 2.09 -14.79
CA THR A 311 -5.39 1.23 -15.43
C THR A 311 -5.80 0.07 -14.52
N PRO A 312 -7.01 -0.51 -14.71
CA PRO A 312 -7.44 -1.68 -13.96
C PRO A 312 -6.45 -2.85 -14.02
N GLU A 313 -5.80 -3.06 -15.16
CA GLU A 313 -4.81 -4.13 -15.37
C GLU A 313 -3.53 -3.89 -14.56
N ARG A 314 -3.07 -2.62 -14.48
CA ARG A 314 -1.91 -2.22 -13.67
C ARG A 314 -2.19 -2.49 -12.19
N THR A 315 -3.34 -2.05 -11.71
CA THR A 315 -3.78 -2.26 -10.33
C THR A 315 -3.95 -3.74 -10.00
N TYR A 316 -4.63 -4.51 -10.85
CA TYR A 316 -4.80 -5.96 -10.66
C TYR A 316 -3.45 -6.68 -10.61
N ARG A 317 -2.51 -6.31 -11.47
CA ARG A 317 -1.16 -6.87 -11.47
C ARG A 317 -0.44 -6.60 -10.15
N LEU A 318 -0.52 -5.37 -9.62
CA LEU A 318 0.08 -4.98 -8.34
C LEU A 318 -0.47 -5.84 -7.18
N ILE A 319 -1.80 -5.96 -7.09
CA ILE A 319 -2.45 -6.76 -6.04
C ILE A 319 -2.14 -8.26 -6.19
N LYS A 320 -2.08 -8.75 -7.44
CA LYS A 320 -1.67 -10.13 -7.72
C LYS A 320 -0.23 -10.40 -7.28
N GLN A 321 0.69 -9.47 -7.50
CA GLN A 321 2.07 -9.56 -7.01
C GLN A 321 2.14 -9.65 -5.48
N CYS A 322 1.29 -8.90 -4.77
CA CYS A 322 1.15 -9.02 -3.31
C CYS A 322 0.69 -10.42 -2.89
N ARG A 323 -0.41 -10.92 -3.50
CA ARG A 323 -0.94 -12.25 -3.22
C ARG A 323 0.12 -13.34 -3.46
N ASP A 324 0.85 -13.26 -4.58
CA ASP A 324 1.87 -14.24 -4.97
C ASP A 324 3.12 -14.18 -4.04
N HIS A 325 3.24 -13.11 -3.24
CA HIS A 325 4.28 -12.92 -2.22
C HIS A 325 3.75 -13.10 -0.78
N ASN A 326 2.66 -13.84 -0.62
CA ASN A 326 2.07 -14.24 0.68
C ASN A 326 1.43 -13.10 1.48
N PHE A 327 1.12 -11.97 0.86
CA PHE A 327 0.34 -10.93 1.53
C PHE A 327 -1.10 -11.38 1.69
N ASN A 328 -1.70 -11.00 2.80
CA ASN A 328 -3.14 -11.17 3.07
C ASN A 328 -3.80 -9.85 3.49
N ALA A 329 -3.04 -8.76 3.59
CA ALA A 329 -3.51 -7.44 3.99
C ALA A 329 -2.81 -6.33 3.21
N ILE A 330 -3.53 -5.23 2.97
CA ILE A 330 -2.99 -3.96 2.46
C ILE A 330 -3.66 -2.84 3.26
N ARG A 331 -2.86 -1.84 3.68
CA ARG A 331 -3.39 -0.58 4.19
C ARG A 331 -3.34 0.47 3.09
N VAL A 332 -4.47 1.13 2.84
CA VAL A 332 -4.56 2.29 1.94
C VAL A 332 -4.30 3.54 2.74
N TRP A 333 -3.18 4.19 2.49
CA TRP A 333 -2.72 5.35 3.22
C TRP A 333 -3.57 6.62 2.96
N GLY A 334 -3.86 7.38 3.99
CA GLY A 334 -4.80 8.50 4.01
C GLY A 334 -4.37 9.78 3.27
N GLY A 335 -3.15 9.87 2.76
CA GLY A 335 -2.70 11.06 2.01
C GLY A 335 -2.86 10.94 0.49
N GLY A 336 -3.47 9.87 0.01
CA GLY A 336 -3.67 9.58 -1.41
C GLY A 336 -5.07 9.86 -1.91
N ILE A 337 -5.63 8.88 -2.62
CA ILE A 337 -6.99 8.87 -3.13
C ILE A 337 -7.71 7.61 -2.63
N TYR A 338 -9.04 7.65 -2.56
CA TYR A 338 -9.81 6.40 -2.43
C TYR A 338 -9.59 5.58 -3.72
N PRO A 339 -9.05 4.36 -3.62
CA PRO A 339 -8.79 3.54 -4.82
C PRO A 339 -10.06 3.33 -5.66
N GLN A 340 -9.87 3.12 -6.95
CA GLN A 340 -10.97 2.77 -7.84
C GLN A 340 -11.50 1.36 -7.56
N ASP A 341 -12.68 1.04 -8.08
CA ASP A 341 -13.34 -0.26 -7.83
C ASP A 341 -12.46 -1.45 -8.22
N ALA A 342 -11.65 -1.32 -9.28
CA ALA A 342 -10.71 -2.35 -9.72
C ALA A 342 -9.72 -2.80 -8.63
N PHE A 343 -9.33 -1.89 -7.71
CA PHE A 343 -8.48 -2.23 -6.57
C PHE A 343 -9.20 -3.15 -5.58
N PHE A 344 -10.41 -2.78 -5.18
CA PHE A 344 -11.20 -3.56 -4.24
C PHE A 344 -11.66 -4.89 -4.86
N ASP A 345 -12.03 -4.88 -6.13
CA ASP A 345 -12.36 -6.10 -6.90
C ASP A 345 -11.18 -7.08 -6.92
N ALA A 346 -9.97 -6.58 -7.17
CA ALA A 346 -8.76 -7.38 -7.13
C ALA A 346 -8.48 -7.92 -5.72
N CYS A 347 -8.67 -7.10 -4.67
CA CYS A 347 -8.51 -7.52 -3.28
C CYS A 347 -9.54 -8.61 -2.89
N ASP A 348 -10.79 -8.47 -3.32
CA ASP A 348 -11.84 -9.47 -3.11
C ASP A 348 -11.50 -10.81 -3.78
N GLU A 349 -11.05 -10.77 -5.05
CA GLU A 349 -10.70 -11.96 -5.83
C GLU A 349 -9.42 -12.66 -5.34
N LEU A 350 -8.51 -11.92 -4.78
CA LEU A 350 -7.18 -12.40 -4.39
C LEU A 350 -7.01 -12.60 -2.88
N GLY A 351 -8.04 -12.29 -2.08
CA GLY A 351 -8.05 -12.52 -0.64
C GLY A 351 -7.18 -11.55 0.16
N ILE A 352 -7.06 -10.31 -0.29
CA ILE A 352 -6.30 -9.29 0.42
C ILE A 352 -7.26 -8.43 1.23
N ILE A 353 -7.20 -8.47 2.57
CA ILE A 353 -8.01 -7.56 3.37
C ILE A 353 -7.49 -6.13 3.25
N VAL A 354 -8.40 -5.18 3.29
CA VAL A 354 -8.10 -3.75 3.15
C VAL A 354 -8.34 -3.02 4.47
N PHE A 355 -7.31 -2.39 4.97
CA PHE A 355 -7.36 -1.38 6.01
C PHE A 355 -7.36 0.00 5.32
N GLN A 356 -8.49 0.69 5.32
CA GLN A 356 -8.70 1.94 4.57
C GLN A 356 -8.65 3.14 5.48
N ASP A 357 -7.67 4.04 5.28
CA ASP A 357 -7.73 5.38 5.86
C ASP A 357 -8.68 6.29 5.07
N MET A 358 -9.34 7.21 5.76
CA MET A 358 -9.95 8.37 5.11
C MET A 358 -8.86 9.34 4.65
N MET A 359 -9.14 10.11 3.57
CA MET A 359 -8.10 10.86 2.85
C MET A 359 -7.65 12.14 3.58
N VAL A 360 -7.02 11.94 4.75
CA VAL A 360 -6.26 12.96 5.50
C VAL A 360 -5.01 12.30 6.11
N ALA A 361 -3.82 12.88 5.91
CA ALA A 361 -2.57 12.38 6.44
C ALA A 361 -1.72 13.50 7.04
N CYS A 362 -1.36 13.39 8.32
CA CYS A 362 -0.45 14.29 9.06
C CYS A 362 -0.81 15.79 8.97
N VAL A 363 -1.95 16.14 8.40
CA VAL A 363 -2.39 17.51 8.10
C VAL A 363 -3.63 17.81 8.93
N THR A 364 -3.71 19.02 9.49
CA THR A 364 -4.95 19.48 10.11
C THR A 364 -5.84 20.13 9.07
N ILE A 365 -7.15 19.84 9.11
CA ILE A 365 -8.12 20.46 8.22
C ILE A 365 -8.77 21.70 8.85
N GLN A 366 -9.30 22.58 8.01
CA GLN A 366 -9.94 23.82 8.43
C GLN A 366 -11.16 23.56 9.33
N ASN A 367 -11.26 24.29 10.47
CA ASN A 367 -12.42 24.19 11.37
C ASN A 367 -13.55 25.10 10.92
N THR A 368 -14.21 24.79 9.80
CA THR A 368 -15.44 25.44 9.34
C THR A 368 -16.52 24.37 9.10
N GLU A 369 -17.77 24.75 9.24
CA GLU A 369 -18.88 23.81 9.01
C GLU A 369 -18.93 23.36 7.55
N GLU A 370 -18.55 24.22 6.62
CA GLU A 370 -18.45 23.92 5.19
C GLU A 370 -17.43 22.82 4.93
N MET A 371 -16.22 22.93 5.51
CA MET A 371 -15.17 21.93 5.35
C MET A 371 -15.57 20.58 5.99
N LYS A 372 -16.17 20.63 7.18
CA LYS A 372 -16.62 19.42 7.88
C LYS A 372 -17.73 18.70 7.11
N GLU A 373 -18.71 19.45 6.59
CA GLU A 373 -19.80 18.89 5.78
C GLU A 373 -19.29 18.35 4.45
N ASN A 374 -18.38 19.06 3.78
CA ASN A 374 -17.75 18.61 2.55
C ASN A 374 -16.97 17.30 2.75
N PHE A 375 -16.23 17.19 3.85
CA PHE A 375 -15.54 15.95 4.21
C PHE A 375 -16.51 14.83 4.62
N ARG A 376 -17.57 15.15 5.39
CA ARG A 376 -18.62 14.17 5.72
C ARG A 376 -19.25 13.58 4.45
N LEU A 377 -19.61 14.40 3.48
CA LEU A 377 -20.20 13.97 2.21
C LEU A 377 -19.21 13.15 1.38
N GLU A 378 -17.93 13.52 1.36
CA GLU A 378 -16.86 12.73 0.74
C GLU A 378 -16.80 11.29 1.31
N VAL A 379 -16.86 11.18 2.63
CA VAL A 379 -16.82 9.87 3.31
C VAL A 379 -18.07 9.06 3.01
N VAL A 380 -19.25 9.69 3.01
CA VAL A 380 -20.52 9.04 2.62
C VAL A 380 -20.46 8.49 1.21
N ASP A 381 -20.01 9.30 0.24
CA ASP A 381 -19.91 8.90 -1.17
C ASP A 381 -19.00 7.66 -1.32
N ASN A 382 -17.81 7.71 -0.75
CA ASN A 382 -16.82 6.64 -0.91
C ASN A 382 -17.18 5.39 -0.10
N LEU A 383 -17.64 5.50 1.14
CA LEU A 383 -18.07 4.34 1.92
C LEU A 383 -19.28 3.65 1.28
N SER A 384 -20.27 4.40 0.76
CA SER A 384 -21.41 3.82 0.06
C SER A 384 -20.99 3.02 -1.17
N ARG A 385 -19.92 3.45 -1.86
CA ARG A 385 -19.35 2.76 -3.00
C ARG A 385 -18.66 1.46 -2.59
N ILE A 386 -17.82 1.46 -1.53
CA ILE A 386 -16.91 0.36 -1.21
C ILE A 386 -17.40 -0.60 -0.10
N ARG A 387 -18.41 -0.25 0.68
CA ARG A 387 -18.87 -1.01 1.88
C ARG A 387 -19.30 -2.46 1.63
N HIS A 388 -19.57 -2.85 0.38
CA HIS A 388 -20.00 -4.21 0.03
C HIS A 388 -18.83 -5.18 -0.20
N HIS A 389 -17.60 -4.66 -0.38
CA HIS A 389 -16.43 -5.49 -0.68
C HIS A 389 -16.09 -6.44 0.46
N ALA A 390 -15.81 -7.69 0.09
CA ALA A 390 -15.43 -8.73 1.05
C ALA A 390 -14.10 -8.41 1.74
N SER A 391 -13.19 -7.76 1.03
CA SER A 391 -11.86 -7.36 1.48
C SER A 391 -11.87 -6.24 2.52
N LEU A 392 -12.88 -5.35 2.54
CA LEU A 392 -12.89 -4.19 3.43
C LEU A 392 -12.98 -4.61 4.90
N ALA A 393 -11.92 -4.40 5.68
CA ALA A 393 -11.73 -4.97 7.00
C ALA A 393 -11.75 -3.95 8.14
N LEU A 394 -11.25 -2.74 7.90
CA LEU A 394 -11.09 -1.71 8.92
C LEU A 394 -11.09 -0.33 8.24
N ILE A 395 -11.74 0.63 8.87
CA ILE A 395 -11.70 2.04 8.49
C ILE A 395 -10.96 2.83 9.56
N SER A 396 -10.00 3.65 9.15
CA SER A 396 -9.37 4.67 9.99
C SER A 396 -9.78 6.07 9.57
N GLY A 397 -10.04 6.95 10.51
CA GLY A 397 -10.42 8.32 10.24
C GLY A 397 -9.35 9.16 9.55
N ASN A 398 -8.07 8.83 9.77
CA ASN A 398 -6.93 9.54 9.18
C ASN A 398 -5.62 8.77 9.39
N ASN A 399 -4.55 9.22 8.69
CA ASN A 399 -3.17 8.85 8.97
C ASN A 399 -2.52 9.88 9.90
N GLU A 400 -2.07 9.45 11.08
CA GLU A 400 -1.14 10.13 12.02
C GLU A 400 -1.60 11.49 12.59
N VAL A 401 -2.81 11.96 12.36
CA VAL A 401 -3.21 13.29 12.90
C VAL A 401 -3.22 13.28 14.43
N GLU A 402 -3.64 12.17 15.07
CA GLU A 402 -3.60 12.01 16.53
C GLU A 402 -2.15 11.99 17.05
N GLN A 403 -1.28 11.21 16.43
CA GLN A 403 0.13 11.11 16.82
C GLN A 403 0.89 12.42 16.54
N THR A 404 0.61 13.07 15.41
CA THR A 404 1.20 14.37 15.03
C THR A 404 0.89 15.43 16.08
N TYR A 405 -0.28 15.39 16.71
CA TYR A 405 -0.63 16.31 17.78
C TYR A 405 0.33 16.20 18.96
N GLU A 406 0.75 15.00 19.35
CA GLU A 406 1.75 14.83 20.42
C GLU A 406 3.14 15.30 20.01
N ILE A 407 3.58 14.99 18.80
CA ILE A 407 4.92 15.35 18.30
C ILE A 407 5.06 16.86 18.10
N ALA A 408 4.00 17.51 17.60
CA ALA A 408 3.98 18.92 17.24
C ALA A 408 3.21 19.80 18.24
N MET A 409 3.13 19.42 19.53
CA MET A 409 2.37 20.12 20.57
C MET A 409 2.62 21.63 20.64
N HIS A 410 3.82 22.10 20.26
CA HIS A 410 4.18 23.52 20.28
C HIS A 410 3.57 24.32 19.10
N ILE A 411 3.02 23.65 18.09
CA ILE A 411 2.39 24.26 16.91
C ILE A 411 0.87 24.02 16.94
N MET A 412 0.46 22.85 17.44
CA MET A 412 -0.95 22.43 17.46
C MET A 412 -1.76 23.29 18.44
N THR A 413 -2.84 23.86 17.97
CA THR A 413 -3.74 24.72 18.74
C THR A 413 -4.92 23.93 19.31
N GLU A 414 -5.56 24.48 20.38
CA GLU A 414 -6.81 23.90 20.92
C GLU A 414 -7.90 23.81 19.84
N LYS A 415 -7.97 24.78 18.92
CA LYS A 415 -8.92 24.76 17.81
C LYS A 415 -8.69 23.55 16.87
N MET A 416 -7.43 23.23 16.56
CA MET A 416 -7.06 22.06 15.75
C MET A 416 -7.46 20.77 16.47
N LYS A 417 -7.26 20.72 17.81
CA LYS A 417 -7.68 19.57 18.63
C LYS A 417 -9.20 19.40 18.66
N GLU A 418 -9.94 20.49 18.84
CA GLU A 418 -11.40 20.49 18.76
C GLU A 418 -11.89 19.98 17.40
N THR A 419 -11.25 20.42 16.32
CA THR A 419 -11.55 19.92 14.96
C THR A 419 -11.33 18.41 14.86
N TYR A 420 -10.19 17.89 15.38
CA TYR A 420 -9.92 16.46 15.38
C TYR A 420 -11.01 15.67 16.12
N LEU A 421 -11.34 16.05 17.36
CA LEU A 421 -12.36 15.37 18.17
C LEU A 421 -13.74 15.43 17.50
N ASP A 422 -14.07 16.56 16.92
CA ASP A 422 -15.36 16.76 16.25
C ASP A 422 -15.48 15.91 14.96
N VAL A 423 -14.45 15.90 14.15
CA VAL A 423 -14.46 15.16 12.88
C VAL A 423 -14.29 13.66 13.09
N TYR A 424 -13.20 13.25 13.75
CA TYR A 424 -12.80 11.83 13.76
C TYR A 424 -13.42 11.03 14.91
N GLU A 425 -13.88 11.68 15.99
CA GLU A 425 -14.47 11.00 17.14
C GLU A 425 -15.98 11.24 17.30
N ARG A 426 -16.59 12.13 16.47
CA ARG A 426 -18.04 12.35 16.44
C ARG A 426 -18.64 12.19 15.03
N ILE A 427 -18.26 13.05 14.07
CA ILE A 427 -18.88 13.07 12.72
C ILE A 427 -18.67 11.75 12.00
N LEU A 428 -17.42 11.25 11.91
CA LEU A 428 -17.17 9.99 11.22
C LEU A 428 -17.79 8.77 11.89
N PRO A 429 -17.78 8.59 13.23
CA PRO A 429 -18.57 7.56 13.88
C PRO A 429 -20.07 7.61 13.55
N GLU A 430 -20.68 8.81 13.49
CA GLU A 430 -22.07 8.96 13.07
C GLU A 430 -22.30 8.48 11.62
N VAL A 431 -21.38 8.83 10.70
CA VAL A 431 -21.41 8.33 9.31
C VAL A 431 -21.23 6.81 9.26
N MET A 432 -20.31 6.26 10.06
CA MET A 432 -20.11 4.80 10.13
C MET A 432 -21.36 4.07 10.59
N GLU A 433 -22.01 4.57 11.63
CA GLU A 433 -23.26 3.99 12.13
C GLU A 433 -24.38 4.03 11.08
N GLU A 434 -24.46 5.10 10.28
CA GLU A 434 -25.48 5.26 9.23
C GLU A 434 -25.19 4.38 8.01
N ILE A 435 -23.94 4.35 7.53
CA ILE A 435 -23.59 3.80 6.22
C ILE A 435 -23.09 2.34 6.28
N CYS A 436 -22.27 2.00 7.29
CA CYS A 436 -21.64 0.67 7.39
C CYS A 436 -21.33 0.24 8.84
N PRO A 437 -22.34 0.11 9.73
CA PRO A 437 -22.16 -0.16 11.16
C PRO A 437 -21.48 -1.51 11.47
N TYR A 438 -21.33 -2.37 10.47
CA TYR A 438 -20.72 -3.70 10.60
C TYR A 438 -19.23 -3.71 10.24
N ILE A 439 -18.66 -2.58 9.77
CA ILE A 439 -17.22 -2.45 9.52
C ILE A 439 -16.57 -1.73 10.70
N PRO A 440 -15.52 -2.30 11.31
CA PRO A 440 -14.81 -1.65 12.39
C PRO A 440 -14.26 -0.28 12.01
N TYR A 441 -14.28 0.65 12.97
CA TYR A 441 -13.74 1.99 12.83
C TYR A 441 -12.76 2.33 13.94
N ILE A 442 -11.68 3.03 13.61
CA ILE A 442 -10.74 3.66 14.54
C ILE A 442 -10.55 5.14 14.14
N PRO A 443 -10.39 6.08 15.11
CA PRO A 443 -10.36 7.49 14.79
C PRO A 443 -9.11 7.94 14.04
N SER A 444 -7.99 7.23 14.20
CA SER A 444 -6.70 7.51 13.56
C SER A 444 -5.91 6.21 13.41
N SER A 445 -4.93 6.17 12.54
CA SER A 445 -3.87 5.18 12.53
C SER A 445 -2.52 5.93 12.59
N PRO A 446 -1.68 5.73 13.64
CA PRO A 446 -1.93 4.84 14.77
C PRO A 446 -2.94 5.43 15.76
N THR A 447 -3.52 4.55 16.58
CA THR A 447 -4.32 4.95 17.74
C THR A 447 -4.24 3.92 18.85
N THR A 448 -4.36 4.35 20.10
CA THR A 448 -4.43 3.45 21.26
C THR A 448 -5.85 3.44 21.84
N CYS A 449 -6.21 4.51 22.57
CA CYS A 449 -7.49 4.65 23.23
C CYS A 449 -8.36 5.78 22.65
N GLY A 450 -7.86 6.51 21.66
CA GLY A 450 -8.45 7.78 21.21
C GLY A 450 -8.20 8.93 22.19
N HIS A 451 -8.74 10.12 21.88
CA HIS A 451 -8.67 11.31 22.73
C HIS A 451 -7.24 11.77 23.07
N PHE A 452 -6.25 11.48 22.24
CA PHE A 452 -4.81 11.78 22.45
C PHE A 452 -4.23 11.13 23.73
N ILE A 453 -4.67 9.91 24.06
CA ILE A 453 -4.20 9.21 25.26
C ILE A 453 -3.13 8.19 24.88
N ASP A 454 -1.87 8.49 25.26
CA ASP A 454 -0.72 7.56 25.20
C ASP A 454 -0.56 6.89 23.82
N THR A 455 -0.56 7.72 22.77
CA THR A 455 -0.60 7.27 21.35
C THR A 455 0.57 6.38 20.95
N GLY A 456 1.67 6.39 21.70
CA GLY A 456 2.85 5.54 21.48
C GLY A 456 2.88 4.25 22.29
N ASN A 457 1.79 3.85 22.97
CA ASN A 457 1.79 2.67 23.84
C ASN A 457 1.78 1.36 23.06
N GLU A 458 2.87 0.60 23.14
CA GLU A 458 3.05 -0.69 22.45
C GLU A 458 2.00 -1.77 22.81
N ASN A 459 1.26 -1.60 23.92
CA ASN A 459 0.32 -2.61 24.44
C ASN A 459 -1.13 -2.39 23.97
N TYR A 460 -1.40 -1.33 23.20
CA TYR A 460 -2.74 -0.96 22.75
C TYR A 460 -2.75 -0.56 21.29
N GLY A 461 -3.83 -0.87 20.58
CA GLY A 461 -4.10 -0.41 19.23
C GLY A 461 -3.09 -0.85 18.18
N ASP A 462 -3.02 -0.08 17.12
CA ASP A 462 -1.97 -0.17 16.10
C ASP A 462 -0.89 0.89 16.34
N GLN A 463 0.30 0.66 15.78
CA GLN A 463 1.45 1.54 15.99
C GLN A 463 2.16 1.87 14.68
N HIS A 464 2.72 3.07 14.59
CA HIS A 464 3.72 3.48 13.60
C HIS A 464 5.08 3.60 14.31
N TYR A 465 6.09 2.90 13.81
CA TYR A 465 7.39 2.86 14.46
C TYR A 465 8.52 3.27 13.52
N TRP A 466 9.07 4.44 13.77
CA TRP A 466 10.05 5.09 12.90
C TRP A 466 11.45 5.28 13.50
N ASP A 467 11.72 4.80 14.71
CA ASP A 467 13.02 4.97 15.35
C ASP A 467 14.15 4.33 14.55
N VAL A 468 13.91 3.21 13.86
CA VAL A 468 14.94 2.56 13.03
C VAL A 468 15.29 3.40 11.81
N TRP A 469 14.36 4.15 11.21
CA TRP A 469 14.66 5.02 10.09
C TRP A 469 14.83 6.47 10.53
N HIS A 470 13.77 7.12 11.02
CA HIS A 470 13.82 8.54 11.40
C HIS A 470 14.66 8.80 12.64
N GLY A 471 14.66 7.85 13.60
CA GLY A 471 15.42 7.96 14.84
C GLY A 471 16.86 7.45 14.79
N ASP A 472 17.36 7.04 13.62
CA ASP A 472 18.72 6.51 13.40
C ASP A 472 19.10 5.32 14.30
N LYS A 473 18.10 4.54 14.76
CA LYS A 473 18.35 3.35 15.58
C LYS A 473 18.82 2.16 14.71
N PRO A 474 19.65 1.27 15.26
CA PRO A 474 20.06 0.07 14.54
C PRO A 474 18.89 -0.88 14.27
N PHE A 475 19.01 -1.74 13.26
CA PHE A 475 17.97 -2.72 12.91
C PHE A 475 17.54 -3.61 14.07
N THR A 476 18.47 -3.92 14.96
CA THR A 476 18.26 -4.75 16.16
C THR A 476 17.31 -4.12 17.16
N GLU A 477 17.03 -2.82 17.06
CA GLU A 477 16.07 -2.13 17.93
C GLU A 477 14.65 -2.69 17.78
N TYR A 478 14.28 -3.18 16.59
CA TYR A 478 13.00 -3.88 16.41
C TYR A 478 12.79 -5.03 17.41
N ARG A 479 13.87 -5.70 17.85
CA ARG A 479 13.81 -6.81 18.80
C ARG A 479 13.54 -6.38 20.25
N ASN A 480 13.61 -5.10 20.55
CA ASN A 480 13.28 -4.50 21.85
C ASN A 480 11.82 -4.02 21.90
N LYS A 481 11.07 -4.14 20.80
CA LYS A 481 9.72 -3.64 20.65
C LYS A 481 8.70 -4.78 20.53
N TYR A 482 7.56 -4.62 21.20
CA TYR A 482 6.55 -5.67 21.29
C TYR A 482 5.15 -5.10 21.06
N PHE A 483 4.88 -4.70 19.83
CA PHE A 483 3.60 -4.12 19.42
C PHE A 483 2.45 -5.11 19.42
N ARG A 484 1.22 -4.60 19.47
CA ARG A 484 0.00 -5.40 19.25
C ARG A 484 -0.27 -5.60 17.75
N TYR A 485 -0.02 -4.53 17.00
CA TYR A 485 -0.13 -4.47 15.53
C TYR A 485 0.79 -3.34 15.04
N LEU A 486 1.65 -3.60 14.13
CA LEU A 486 2.53 -2.61 13.54
C LEU A 486 2.01 -2.28 12.14
N SER A 487 1.27 -1.19 12.03
CA SER A 487 0.59 -0.76 10.80
C SER A 487 1.47 0.08 9.90
N GLU A 488 2.60 0.63 10.42
CA GLU A 488 3.56 1.37 9.62
C GLU A 488 4.96 1.33 10.24
N PHE A 489 5.95 0.93 9.45
CA PHE A 489 7.39 0.98 9.75
C PHE A 489 8.14 0.75 8.45
N GLY A 490 9.32 1.32 8.27
CA GLY A 490 9.97 1.23 6.98
C GLY A 490 11.45 1.57 6.99
N PHE A 491 12.09 1.29 5.85
CA PHE A 491 13.47 1.63 5.57
C PHE A 491 13.62 1.95 4.08
N GLN A 492 14.38 3.00 3.72
CA GLN A 492 14.54 3.41 2.33
C GLN A 492 15.64 2.63 1.60
N SER A 493 15.46 2.54 0.29
CA SER A 493 16.53 2.17 -0.64
C SER A 493 16.42 2.94 -1.96
N PHE A 494 17.50 2.96 -2.72
CA PHE A 494 17.44 3.36 -4.12
C PHE A 494 16.75 2.26 -4.95
N PRO A 495 16.02 2.61 -6.02
CA PRO A 495 15.53 1.64 -6.99
C PRO A 495 16.70 1.08 -7.82
N CYS A 496 16.42 0.11 -8.69
CA CYS A 496 17.43 -0.48 -9.54
C CYS A 496 18.00 0.53 -10.56
N GLU A 497 19.14 0.19 -11.14
CA GLU A 497 19.87 1.06 -12.08
C GLU A 497 19.02 1.46 -13.31
N LYS A 498 18.17 0.55 -13.82
CA LYS A 498 17.25 0.86 -14.94
C LYS A 498 16.28 1.97 -14.59
N THR A 499 15.77 1.98 -13.37
CA THR A 499 14.86 3.01 -12.89
C THR A 499 15.57 4.35 -12.71
N ILE A 500 16.78 4.35 -12.15
CA ILE A 500 17.61 5.56 -12.08
C ILE A 500 17.90 6.12 -13.47
N ASN A 501 18.22 5.27 -14.44
CA ASN A 501 18.50 5.67 -15.81
C ASN A 501 17.31 6.30 -16.53
N ALA A 502 16.09 5.98 -16.12
CA ALA A 502 14.87 6.53 -16.73
C ALA A 502 14.66 8.03 -16.42
N PHE A 503 15.22 8.52 -15.30
CA PHE A 503 15.05 9.93 -14.91
C PHE A 503 16.35 10.72 -14.81
N THR A 504 17.52 10.11 -15.12
CA THR A 504 18.84 10.74 -14.99
C THR A 504 19.63 10.68 -16.29
N GLU A 505 20.53 11.64 -16.48
CA GLU A 505 21.67 11.53 -17.39
C GLU A 505 22.87 10.90 -16.64
N GLU A 506 23.88 10.42 -17.38
CA GLU A 506 25.09 9.82 -16.79
C GLU A 506 25.79 10.74 -15.77
N LYS A 507 25.85 12.05 -16.07
CA LYS A 507 26.42 13.06 -15.16
C LYS A 507 25.67 13.23 -13.86
N ASP A 508 24.39 12.81 -13.80
CA ASP A 508 23.54 12.93 -12.61
C ASP A 508 23.69 11.72 -11.68
N ARG A 509 24.38 10.64 -12.12
CA ARG A 509 24.51 9.37 -11.36
C ARG A 509 25.51 9.46 -10.20
N ASN A 510 25.22 10.38 -9.30
CA ASN A 510 25.82 10.50 -7.99
C ASN A 510 24.70 10.80 -7.02
N ILE A 511 24.60 10.04 -5.95
CA ILE A 511 23.48 10.15 -4.98
C ILE A 511 23.33 11.56 -4.35
N PHE A 512 24.37 12.38 -4.42
CA PHE A 512 24.37 13.78 -3.98
C PHE A 512 24.29 14.77 -5.15
N SER A 513 24.02 14.30 -6.37
CA SER A 513 23.68 15.23 -7.45
C SER A 513 22.32 15.86 -7.20
N ARG A 514 22.14 17.08 -7.74
CA ARG A 514 20.88 17.80 -7.60
C ARG A 514 19.66 16.98 -8.07
N VAL A 515 19.82 16.20 -9.14
CA VAL A 515 18.75 15.34 -9.68
C VAL A 515 18.44 14.19 -8.73
N MET A 516 19.45 13.48 -8.24
CA MET A 516 19.24 12.38 -7.29
C MET A 516 18.67 12.87 -5.94
N GLU A 517 19.09 14.03 -5.45
CA GLU A 517 18.53 14.62 -4.23
C GLU A 517 17.10 15.10 -4.45
N MET A 518 16.74 15.59 -5.64
CA MET A 518 15.37 15.96 -5.98
C MET A 518 14.45 14.75 -6.02
N HIS A 519 14.95 13.59 -6.44
CA HIS A 519 14.23 12.32 -6.44
C HIS A 519 14.40 11.54 -5.13
N GLN A 520 14.82 12.17 -4.03
CA GLN A 520 14.89 11.56 -2.69
C GLN A 520 13.74 12.00 -1.78
N ARG A 521 13.40 13.25 -1.73
CA ARG A 521 12.32 13.89 -0.95
C ARG A 521 12.46 13.84 0.57
N ASN A 522 13.09 12.84 1.17
CA ASN A 522 13.20 12.70 2.63
C ASN A 522 14.50 13.35 3.15
N GLY A 523 14.56 14.67 3.11
CA GLY A 523 15.64 15.45 3.73
C GLY A 523 17.06 14.96 3.40
N THR A 524 17.81 14.51 4.42
CA THR A 524 19.18 14.01 4.29
C THR A 524 19.29 12.50 4.05
N ALA A 525 18.23 11.86 3.61
CA ALA A 525 18.14 10.40 3.58
C ALA A 525 19.19 9.69 2.71
N ASN A 526 19.70 10.32 1.64
CA ASN A 526 20.83 9.77 0.90
C ASN A 526 22.07 9.59 1.78
N GLY A 527 22.34 10.56 2.67
CA GLY A 527 23.39 10.45 3.69
C GLY A 527 23.07 9.40 4.75
N LYS A 528 21.82 9.29 5.16
CA LYS A 528 21.35 8.28 6.12
C LYS A 528 21.55 6.84 5.59
N ILE A 529 21.24 6.58 4.33
CA ILE A 529 21.53 5.28 3.68
C ILE A 529 23.02 4.98 3.78
N LEU A 530 23.91 5.96 3.51
CA LEU A 530 25.35 5.76 3.64
C LEU A 530 25.79 5.51 5.08
N ASN A 531 25.14 6.14 6.06
CA ASN A 531 25.43 5.88 7.47
C ASN A 531 25.17 4.40 7.82
N TYR A 532 23.98 3.88 7.54
CA TYR A 532 23.64 2.48 7.77
C TYR A 532 24.52 1.53 6.94
N LEU A 533 24.90 1.94 5.72
CA LEU A 533 25.80 1.17 4.88
C LEU A 533 27.17 1.04 5.56
N SER A 534 27.71 2.14 6.11
CA SER A 534 28.99 2.15 6.82
C SER A 534 29.03 1.24 8.04
N GLU A 535 27.87 1.02 8.67
CA GLU A 535 27.73 0.12 9.81
C GLU A 535 27.63 -1.37 9.39
N THR A 536 27.17 -1.65 8.16
CA THR A 536 26.75 -3.00 7.75
C THR A 536 27.67 -3.63 6.70
N TYR A 537 28.06 -2.86 5.68
CA TYR A 537 28.81 -3.36 4.51
C TYR A 537 30.11 -2.59 4.31
N LYS A 538 31.00 -3.13 3.46
CA LYS A 538 32.14 -2.38 2.94
C LYS A 538 31.64 -1.27 2.02
N TYR A 539 32.49 -0.28 1.74
CA TYR A 539 32.13 0.83 0.86
C TYR A 539 32.08 0.35 -0.61
N PRO A 540 30.93 0.45 -1.29
CA PRO A 540 30.82 0.04 -2.70
C PRO A 540 31.53 1.05 -3.62
N SER A 541 32.43 0.57 -4.47
CA SER A 541 33.20 1.43 -5.39
C SER A 541 32.42 1.82 -6.65
N GLU A 542 31.40 1.05 -7.01
CA GLU A 542 30.59 1.27 -8.21
C GLU A 542 29.17 1.72 -7.86
N PHE A 543 28.60 2.62 -8.68
CA PHE A 543 27.27 3.16 -8.47
C PHE A 543 26.18 2.07 -8.43
N GLY A 544 26.19 1.13 -9.37
CA GLY A 544 25.21 0.04 -9.39
C GLY A 544 25.30 -0.86 -8.15
N THR A 545 26.52 -1.06 -7.60
CA THR A 545 26.74 -1.81 -6.36
C THR A 545 26.26 -1.04 -5.13
N LEU A 546 26.35 0.29 -5.13
CA LEU A 546 25.75 1.13 -4.09
C LEU A 546 24.23 0.99 -4.06
N LEU A 547 23.57 1.01 -5.21
CA LEU A 547 22.12 0.81 -5.30
C LEU A 547 21.71 -0.56 -4.75
N TYR A 548 22.41 -1.63 -5.18
CA TYR A 548 22.21 -2.98 -4.67
C TYR A 548 22.38 -3.06 -3.14
N ALA A 549 23.49 -2.54 -2.60
CA ALA A 549 23.75 -2.55 -1.17
C ALA A 549 22.65 -1.80 -0.37
N SER A 550 22.11 -0.71 -0.91
CA SER A 550 21.02 0.01 -0.28
C SER A 550 19.73 -0.83 -0.20
N GLN A 551 19.44 -1.63 -1.22
CA GLN A 551 18.30 -2.54 -1.21
C GLN A 551 18.45 -3.69 -0.21
N LEU A 552 19.68 -4.16 -0.01
CA LEU A 552 19.94 -5.16 1.03
C LEU A 552 19.74 -4.59 2.43
N LEU A 553 20.14 -3.33 2.69
CA LEU A 553 19.88 -2.66 3.97
C LEU A 553 18.37 -2.61 4.24
N GLN A 554 17.58 -2.18 3.26
CA GLN A 554 16.12 -2.14 3.35
C GLN A 554 15.55 -3.53 3.68
N ALA A 555 15.94 -4.53 2.92
CA ALA A 555 15.46 -5.91 3.07
C ALA A 555 15.79 -6.48 4.46
N GLU A 556 17.02 -6.27 4.96
CA GLU A 556 17.45 -6.70 6.27
C GLU A 556 16.70 -5.99 7.40
N ALA A 557 16.54 -4.67 7.31
CA ALA A 557 15.81 -3.91 8.32
C ALA A 557 14.37 -4.44 8.47
N MET A 558 13.67 -4.66 7.36
CA MET A 558 12.32 -5.20 7.37
C MET A 558 12.27 -6.66 7.84
N ARG A 559 13.22 -7.50 7.43
CA ARG A 559 13.33 -8.88 7.91
C ARG A 559 13.48 -8.94 9.44
N TYR A 560 14.35 -8.11 10.02
CA TYR A 560 14.54 -8.04 11.48
C TYR A 560 13.23 -7.73 12.20
N GLY A 561 12.46 -6.73 11.70
CA GLY A 561 11.18 -6.34 12.26
C GLY A 561 10.12 -7.44 12.12
N VAL A 562 9.84 -7.86 10.90
CA VAL A 562 8.74 -8.81 10.62
C VAL A 562 8.97 -10.17 11.28
N GLU A 563 10.18 -10.75 11.16
CA GLU A 563 10.47 -12.03 11.78
C GLU A 563 10.35 -11.96 13.31
N HIS A 564 10.77 -10.85 13.94
CA HIS A 564 10.60 -10.67 15.38
C HIS A 564 9.12 -10.65 15.77
N LEU A 565 8.30 -9.87 15.06
CA LEU A 565 6.87 -9.76 15.34
C LEU A 565 6.15 -11.11 15.13
N ARG A 566 6.50 -11.83 14.07
CA ARG A 566 5.94 -13.16 13.78
C ARG A 566 6.33 -14.21 14.84
N ARG A 567 7.57 -14.19 15.34
CA ARG A 567 7.99 -15.04 16.49
C ARG A 567 7.17 -14.79 17.75
N HIS A 568 6.61 -13.57 17.88
CA HIS A 568 5.74 -13.16 18.98
C HIS A 568 4.26 -13.11 18.58
N ARG A 569 3.89 -13.95 17.60
CA ARG A 569 2.50 -14.15 17.20
C ARG A 569 1.61 -14.45 18.42
N GLY A 570 0.40 -13.90 18.46
CA GLY A 570 -0.49 -13.92 19.62
C GLY A 570 -0.40 -12.65 20.47
N ARG A 571 0.81 -12.12 20.70
CA ARG A 571 0.98 -10.75 21.22
C ARG A 571 0.85 -9.73 20.09
N CYS A 572 1.64 -9.88 19.04
CA CYS A 572 1.51 -9.11 17.80
C CYS A 572 0.68 -9.89 16.79
N MET A 573 -0.26 -9.22 16.11
CA MET A 573 -1.16 -9.86 15.14
C MET A 573 -1.19 -9.13 13.78
N GLY A 574 -0.20 -8.29 13.48
CA GLY A 574 -0.04 -7.69 12.16
C GLY A 574 1.26 -6.92 12.00
N ALA A 575 1.80 -6.98 10.80
CA ALA A 575 2.96 -6.21 10.37
C ALA A 575 2.74 -5.77 8.93
N LEU A 576 2.51 -4.46 8.72
CA LEU A 576 2.36 -3.83 7.42
C LEU A 576 3.50 -2.84 7.26
N TYR A 577 4.39 -3.06 6.29
CA TYR A 577 5.52 -2.17 6.11
C TYR A 577 5.20 -0.99 5.19
N TRP A 578 5.74 0.15 5.51
CA TRP A 578 5.78 1.31 4.65
C TRP A 578 6.96 1.18 3.69
N GLN A 579 6.79 1.07 2.36
CA GLN A 579 5.54 1.08 1.61
C GLN A 579 5.58 0.05 0.48
N LEU A 580 4.43 -0.22 -0.15
CA LEU A 580 4.33 -1.20 -1.23
C LEU A 580 4.95 -0.71 -2.54
N ASN A 581 4.48 0.45 -3.04
CA ASN A 581 4.72 0.96 -4.39
C ASN A 581 5.16 2.43 -4.40
N ASP A 582 5.57 2.92 -5.56
CA ASP A 582 5.92 4.32 -5.80
C ASP A 582 4.91 5.03 -6.71
N ILE A 583 4.78 6.35 -6.52
CA ILE A 583 3.94 7.24 -7.34
C ILE A 583 4.70 7.86 -8.52
N TRP A 584 6.01 7.83 -8.49
CA TRP A 584 6.96 8.32 -9.49
C TRP A 584 8.32 7.65 -9.27
N PRO A 585 9.28 7.70 -10.23
CA PRO A 585 10.60 7.09 -10.03
C PRO A 585 11.43 7.87 -9.00
N THR A 586 11.76 7.21 -7.87
CA THR A 586 12.36 7.86 -6.69
C THR A 586 13.16 6.87 -5.83
N ALA A 587 13.98 7.40 -4.92
CA ALA A 587 14.44 6.66 -3.75
C ALA A 587 13.34 6.71 -2.67
N SER A 588 12.95 5.58 -2.14
CA SER A 588 11.81 5.47 -1.22
C SER A 588 11.84 4.20 -0.38
N TRP A 589 10.81 4.02 0.43
CA TRP A 589 10.57 2.80 1.21
C TRP A 589 9.88 1.68 0.41
N SER A 590 9.52 1.93 -0.86
CA SER A 590 8.77 0.96 -1.67
C SER A 590 9.50 -0.37 -1.80
N SER A 591 8.73 -1.46 -1.88
CA SER A 591 9.24 -2.79 -2.26
C SER A 591 9.12 -3.06 -3.76
N ILE A 592 8.20 -2.36 -4.43
CA ILE A 592 8.00 -2.37 -5.88
C ILE A 592 8.17 -0.93 -6.36
N ASP A 593 9.08 -0.70 -7.30
CA ASP A 593 9.31 0.65 -7.82
C ASP A 593 8.21 1.12 -8.78
N TYR A 594 8.26 2.38 -9.18
CA TYR A 594 7.26 3.00 -10.07
C TYR A 594 6.99 2.22 -11.38
N TYR A 595 8.01 1.56 -11.92
CA TYR A 595 7.88 0.76 -13.15
C TYR A 595 7.43 -0.69 -12.91
N GLY A 596 7.12 -1.05 -11.66
CA GLY A 596 6.71 -2.39 -11.27
C GLY A 596 7.87 -3.38 -11.13
N ARG A 597 9.10 -2.92 -10.98
CA ARG A 597 10.29 -3.72 -10.73
C ARG A 597 10.42 -4.02 -9.24
N PHE A 598 10.70 -5.26 -8.89
CA PHE A 598 10.87 -5.66 -7.50
C PHE A 598 12.24 -5.24 -6.98
N LYS A 599 12.25 -4.57 -5.83
CA LYS A 599 13.45 -4.40 -5.03
C LYS A 599 13.73 -5.67 -4.21
N ALA A 600 14.92 -5.77 -3.62
CA ALA A 600 15.27 -6.90 -2.75
C ALA A 600 14.23 -7.16 -1.68
N LEU A 601 13.65 -6.11 -1.08
CA LEU A 601 12.62 -6.22 -0.06
C LEU A 601 11.42 -7.07 -0.52
N HIS A 602 10.94 -6.93 -1.75
CA HIS A 602 9.74 -7.64 -2.19
C HIS A 602 9.96 -9.17 -2.25
N TYR A 603 11.15 -9.62 -2.70
CA TYR A 603 11.53 -11.03 -2.65
C TYR A 603 11.76 -11.54 -1.22
N VAL A 604 12.37 -10.71 -0.36
CA VAL A 604 12.55 -11.06 1.05
C VAL A 604 11.21 -11.10 1.77
N ALA A 605 10.26 -10.24 1.39
CA ALA A 605 8.88 -10.24 1.93
C ALA A 605 8.18 -11.57 1.66
N LYS A 606 8.33 -12.15 0.48
CA LYS A 606 7.80 -13.49 0.18
C LYS A 606 8.28 -14.54 1.19
N ARG A 607 9.55 -14.44 1.62
CA ARG A 607 10.13 -15.35 2.59
C ARG A 607 9.63 -15.09 4.01
N PHE A 608 9.71 -13.86 4.50
CA PHE A 608 9.28 -13.56 5.86
C PHE A 608 7.75 -13.56 6.05
N TYR A 609 6.94 -13.54 4.96
CA TYR A 609 5.50 -13.76 4.97
C TYR A 609 5.09 -15.19 4.57
N ASN A 610 6.05 -16.11 4.42
CA ASN A 610 5.71 -17.51 4.19
C ASN A 610 4.79 -18.02 5.29
N PRO A 611 3.66 -18.67 4.98
CA PRO A 611 2.73 -19.20 5.99
C PRO A 611 3.40 -20.13 7.03
N ILE A 612 4.41 -20.87 6.61
CA ILE A 612 5.25 -21.67 7.51
C ILE A 612 6.66 -21.11 7.45
N LEU A 613 7.05 -20.39 8.49
CA LEU A 613 8.35 -19.71 8.55
C LEU A 613 9.21 -20.28 9.66
N ILE A 614 10.43 -20.74 9.32
CA ILE A 614 11.51 -20.86 10.30
C ILE A 614 12.33 -19.58 10.30
N SER A 615 12.57 -19.01 11.46
CA SER A 615 13.40 -17.81 11.62
C SER A 615 14.35 -17.95 12.80
N CYS A 616 15.44 -17.20 12.78
CA CYS A 616 16.47 -17.25 13.80
C CYS A 616 16.53 -15.95 14.61
N LYS A 617 16.61 -16.08 15.93
CA LYS A 617 17.05 -15.03 16.83
C LYS A 617 18.52 -15.29 17.17
N GLU A 618 19.44 -14.70 16.43
CA GLU A 618 20.85 -14.76 16.71
C GLU A 618 21.25 -13.72 17.75
N THR A 619 22.27 -14.05 18.55
CA THR A 619 23.03 -13.15 19.39
C THR A 619 24.47 -13.20 18.91
N GLY A 620 25.10 -12.06 18.76
CA GLY A 620 26.45 -11.93 18.22
C GLY A 620 26.95 -10.50 18.32
N GLU A 621 27.96 -10.18 17.53
CA GLU A 621 28.55 -8.83 17.53
C GLU A 621 27.52 -7.77 17.18
N ARG A 622 26.79 -7.94 16.08
CA ARG A 622 25.79 -6.98 15.61
C ARG A 622 24.68 -6.68 16.62
N THR A 623 24.24 -7.69 17.36
CA THR A 623 23.17 -7.56 18.34
C THR A 623 23.61 -7.05 19.70
N THR A 624 24.92 -7.05 19.96
CA THR A 624 25.53 -6.61 21.24
C THR A 624 26.10 -5.21 21.11
N ARG A 625 26.61 -4.84 19.91
CA ARG A 625 27.28 -3.57 19.67
C ARG A 625 26.51 -2.75 18.63
N SER A 626 25.93 -1.66 19.06
CA SER A 626 25.33 -0.70 18.11
C SER A 626 26.40 -0.05 17.23
N PHE A 627 27.57 0.19 17.77
CA PHE A 627 28.74 0.80 17.09
C PHE A 627 30.00 0.02 17.40
N PRO A 628 30.37 -0.99 16.59
CA PRO A 628 31.53 -1.88 16.85
C PRO A 628 32.86 -1.15 17.05
N THR A 629 33.00 0.04 16.48
CA THR A 629 34.23 0.85 16.57
C THR A 629 34.41 1.60 17.88
N LEU A 630 33.36 1.72 18.72
CA LEU A 630 33.44 2.50 19.96
C LEU A 630 34.20 1.78 21.08
N ASP A 631 34.01 0.48 21.25
CA ASP A 631 34.74 -0.33 22.21
C ASP A 631 35.02 -1.74 21.68
N PRO A 632 36.18 -1.98 21.10
CA PRO A 632 36.56 -3.28 20.54
C PRO A 632 36.78 -4.38 21.61
N ARG A 633 36.72 -4.04 22.91
CA ARG A 633 36.95 -4.97 24.03
C ARG A 633 35.68 -5.55 24.61
N ILE A 634 34.49 -5.13 24.11
CA ILE A 634 33.22 -5.69 24.58
C ILE A 634 33.13 -7.16 24.16
N ASP A 635 33.07 -8.05 25.15
CA ASP A 635 32.77 -9.45 24.92
C ASP A 635 31.28 -9.59 24.56
N TYR A 636 30.98 -10.49 23.64
CA TYR A 636 29.62 -10.84 23.24
C TYR A 636 29.43 -12.35 23.19
N GLU A 637 28.21 -12.76 23.46
CA GLU A 637 27.80 -14.16 23.32
C GLU A 637 27.50 -14.47 21.84
N THR A 638 27.75 -15.71 21.43
CA THR A 638 27.43 -16.23 20.11
C THR A 638 26.41 -17.33 20.26
N LYS A 639 25.13 -17.01 20.04
CA LYS A 639 24.01 -17.92 20.25
C LYS A 639 23.01 -17.81 19.08
N ALA A 640 22.22 -18.86 18.92
CA ALA A 640 21.09 -18.85 17.99
C ALA A 640 19.91 -19.60 18.58
N GLN A 641 18.73 -19.07 18.41
CA GLN A 641 17.48 -19.71 18.75
C GLN A 641 16.53 -19.68 17.57
N LEU A 642 16.09 -20.86 17.13
CA LEU A 642 15.15 -21.01 16.04
C LEU A 642 13.71 -20.92 16.57
N CYS A 643 12.83 -20.35 15.76
CA CYS A 643 11.41 -20.34 15.97
C CYS A 643 10.70 -20.74 14.67
N VAL A 644 9.74 -21.64 14.75
CA VAL A 644 8.87 -22.00 13.63
C VAL A 644 7.49 -21.43 13.87
N THR A 645 7.02 -20.59 12.95
CA THR A 645 5.64 -20.06 12.96
C THR A 645 4.81 -20.78 11.92
N ASN A 646 3.55 -21.04 12.27
CA ASN A 646 2.55 -21.65 11.42
C ASN A 646 1.32 -20.76 11.37
N ASP A 647 1.06 -20.14 10.24
CA ASP A 647 -0.13 -19.32 9.96
C ASP A 647 -1.20 -20.07 9.14
N THR A 648 -1.07 -21.41 9.02
CA THR A 648 -2.09 -22.25 8.40
C THR A 648 -3.13 -22.73 9.40
N MET A 649 -4.25 -23.23 8.89
CA MET A 649 -5.39 -23.73 9.67
C MET A 649 -5.20 -25.13 10.25
N SER A 650 -4.04 -25.75 10.04
CA SER A 650 -3.76 -27.12 10.47
C SER A 650 -2.42 -27.22 11.20
N ASP A 651 -2.32 -28.15 12.11
CA ASP A 651 -1.05 -28.51 12.74
C ASP A 651 -0.06 -29.02 11.70
N VAL A 652 1.20 -28.62 11.82
CA VAL A 652 2.27 -28.99 10.91
C VAL A 652 3.36 -29.75 11.67
N ALA A 653 3.59 -31.00 11.25
CA ALA A 653 4.71 -31.79 11.73
C ALA A 653 5.89 -31.66 10.75
N GLY A 654 7.08 -31.39 11.27
CA GLY A 654 8.27 -31.23 10.45
C GLY A 654 9.57 -31.34 11.24
N VAL A 655 10.66 -31.10 10.55
CA VAL A 655 12.00 -31.17 11.10
C VAL A 655 12.71 -29.84 10.87
N ALA A 656 13.10 -29.17 11.93
CA ALA A 656 14.04 -28.06 11.88
C ALA A 656 15.46 -28.60 11.79
N VAL A 657 16.17 -28.27 10.74
CA VAL A 657 17.57 -28.66 10.49
C VAL A 657 18.44 -27.43 10.56
N TRP A 658 19.58 -27.49 11.20
CA TRP A 658 20.54 -26.40 11.22
C TRP A 658 21.98 -26.92 11.06
N ALA A 659 22.82 -26.06 10.47
CA ALA A 659 24.24 -26.35 10.35
C ALA A 659 25.09 -25.08 10.55
N LEU A 660 26.05 -25.15 11.45
CA LEU A 660 27.16 -24.20 11.51
C LEU A 660 28.14 -24.55 10.39
N ARG A 661 28.46 -23.59 9.56
CA ARG A 661 29.30 -23.77 8.37
C ARG A 661 30.45 -22.76 8.38
N ASP A 662 31.58 -23.15 7.75
CA ASP A 662 32.61 -22.17 7.41
C ASP A 662 32.23 -21.39 6.13
N ASN A 663 33.01 -20.36 5.80
CA ASN A 663 32.81 -19.51 4.62
C ASN A 663 32.98 -20.25 3.27
N THR A 664 33.50 -21.46 3.26
CA THR A 664 33.47 -22.35 2.07
C THR A 664 32.14 -23.08 1.91
N GLY A 665 31.23 -22.98 2.92
CA GLY A 665 29.97 -23.72 3.00
C GLY A 665 30.10 -25.11 3.62
N LYS A 666 31.28 -25.52 4.07
CA LYS A 666 31.50 -26.81 4.71
C LYS A 666 30.86 -26.85 6.09
N VAL A 667 30.14 -27.91 6.38
CA VAL A 667 29.52 -28.17 7.68
C VAL A 667 30.59 -28.44 8.73
N LEU A 668 30.55 -27.68 9.83
CA LEU A 668 31.38 -27.84 11.02
C LEU A 668 30.64 -28.53 12.15
N LYS A 669 29.37 -28.21 12.33
CA LYS A 669 28.47 -28.79 13.32
C LYS A 669 27.04 -28.74 12.76
N GLU A 670 26.24 -29.73 13.03
CA GLU A 670 24.85 -29.77 12.59
C GLU A 670 23.96 -30.39 13.65
N GLY A 671 22.64 -30.13 13.49
CA GLY A 671 21.63 -30.73 14.35
C GLY A 671 20.26 -30.67 13.70
N LYS A 672 19.34 -31.44 14.28
CA LYS A 672 17.94 -31.44 13.85
C LYS A 672 17.03 -31.64 15.03
N THR A 673 15.82 -31.05 14.94
CA THR A 673 14.76 -31.14 15.93
C THR A 673 13.43 -31.46 15.22
N GLU A 674 12.83 -32.59 15.54
CA GLU A 674 11.47 -32.89 15.13
C GLU A 674 10.52 -32.09 15.99
N THR A 675 9.53 -31.45 15.37
CA THR A 675 8.54 -30.64 16.10
C THR A 675 7.18 -30.67 15.41
N ILE A 676 6.13 -30.48 16.21
CA ILE A 676 4.79 -30.21 15.74
C ILE A 676 4.49 -28.75 16.09
N VAL A 677 4.17 -27.95 15.08
CA VAL A 677 3.77 -26.55 15.23
C VAL A 677 2.26 -26.50 15.09
N PRO A 678 1.52 -26.22 16.17
CA PRO A 678 0.06 -26.13 16.11
C PRO A 678 -0.40 -25.08 15.10
N ALA A 679 -1.60 -25.24 14.59
CA ALA A 679 -2.25 -24.25 13.73
C ALA A 679 -2.22 -22.87 14.38
N LEU A 680 -1.96 -21.84 13.59
CA LEU A 680 -2.01 -20.44 13.99
C LEU A 680 -1.12 -20.13 15.23
N SER A 681 0.07 -20.72 15.30
CA SER A 681 0.97 -20.62 16.47
C SER A 681 2.44 -20.41 16.09
N ALA A 682 3.26 -20.20 17.13
CA ALA A 682 4.72 -20.12 17.02
C ALA A 682 5.35 -21.04 18.08
N VAL A 683 6.36 -21.79 17.69
CA VAL A 683 7.09 -22.71 18.58
C VAL A 683 8.57 -22.35 18.58
N TRP A 684 9.10 -22.01 19.75
CA TRP A 684 10.51 -21.77 19.96
C TRP A 684 11.23 -23.10 20.22
N LEU A 685 12.38 -23.29 19.57
CA LEU A 685 13.23 -24.44 19.77
C LEU A 685 14.33 -24.15 20.82
N GLU A 686 15.11 -25.14 21.16
CA GLU A 686 16.21 -25.00 22.12
C GLU A 686 17.27 -24.03 21.61
N GLU A 687 17.77 -23.14 22.50
CA GLU A 687 18.85 -22.22 22.20
C GLU A 687 20.18 -22.96 22.02
N MET A 688 20.92 -22.60 21.00
CA MET A 688 22.23 -23.16 20.66
C MET A 688 23.33 -22.18 21.04
N ASP A 689 24.37 -22.68 21.71
CA ASP A 689 25.56 -21.93 22.09
C ASP A 689 26.71 -22.25 21.12
N PHE A 690 27.26 -21.21 20.51
CA PHE A 690 28.38 -21.23 19.59
C PHE A 690 29.58 -20.42 20.11
N CYS A 691 29.62 -20.11 21.40
CA CYS A 691 30.76 -19.45 22.05
C CYS A 691 32.07 -20.15 21.68
N LYS A 692 33.11 -19.36 21.30
CA LYS A 692 34.43 -19.80 20.77
C LYS A 692 34.43 -20.16 19.26
N THR A 693 33.34 -19.88 18.52
CA THR A 693 33.35 -20.01 17.06
C THR A 693 34.05 -18.81 16.44
N ASP A 694 34.79 -19.03 15.38
CA ASP A 694 35.37 -17.97 14.56
C ASP A 694 34.27 -17.30 13.76
N VAL A 695 33.73 -16.21 14.29
CA VAL A 695 32.53 -15.53 13.75
C VAL A 695 32.79 -14.84 12.40
N ASP A 696 34.04 -14.50 12.12
CA ASP A 696 34.43 -13.86 10.85
C ASP A 696 34.48 -14.86 9.68
N ASN A 697 34.58 -16.16 9.99
CA ASN A 697 34.66 -17.22 9.01
C ASN A 697 33.54 -18.24 9.09
N THR A 698 32.58 -18.07 9.99
CA THR A 698 31.49 -19.04 10.17
C THR A 698 30.12 -18.40 10.18
N TYR A 699 29.11 -19.11 9.66
CA TYR A 699 27.72 -18.72 9.65
C TYR A 699 26.83 -19.92 9.97
N MET A 700 25.58 -19.68 10.33
CA MET A 700 24.61 -20.75 10.51
C MET A 700 23.55 -20.71 9.41
N SER A 701 23.34 -21.87 8.76
CA SER A 701 22.18 -22.13 7.90
C SER A 701 21.11 -22.90 8.67
N TYR A 702 19.85 -22.67 8.34
CA TYR A 702 18.72 -23.39 8.94
C TYR A 702 17.59 -23.54 7.91
N GLU A 703 16.83 -24.62 8.09
CA GLU A 703 15.66 -24.90 7.26
C GLU A 703 14.60 -25.67 8.04
N PHE A 704 13.36 -25.58 7.61
CA PHE A 704 12.26 -26.41 8.09
C PHE A 704 11.76 -27.30 6.97
N GLN A 705 11.75 -28.58 7.24
CA GLN A 705 11.39 -29.62 6.28
C GLN A 705 10.07 -30.29 6.67
N ILE A 706 9.18 -30.48 5.68
CA ILE A 706 7.93 -31.23 5.80
C ILE A 706 8.02 -32.37 4.78
N ASN A 707 7.86 -33.61 5.24
CA ASN A 707 7.98 -34.81 4.40
C ASN A 707 9.30 -34.89 3.61
N GLY A 708 10.38 -34.28 4.13
CA GLY A 708 11.70 -34.22 3.50
C GLY A 708 11.90 -33.11 2.48
N GLU A 709 10.90 -32.26 2.26
CA GLU A 709 11.01 -31.07 1.39
C GLU A 709 11.18 -29.80 2.23
N THR A 710 12.14 -28.96 1.87
CA THR A 710 12.37 -27.66 2.53
C THR A 710 11.26 -26.68 2.16
N VAL A 711 10.52 -26.20 3.18
CA VAL A 711 9.42 -25.25 3.02
C VAL A 711 9.81 -23.83 3.45
N SER A 712 10.84 -23.68 4.27
CA SER A 712 11.39 -22.41 4.70
C SER A 712 12.86 -22.59 5.08
N GLU A 713 13.70 -21.61 4.72
CA GLU A 713 15.14 -21.64 4.96
C GLU A 713 15.70 -20.24 5.21
N GLY A 714 16.89 -20.17 5.78
CA GLY A 714 17.63 -18.92 5.93
C GLY A 714 19.04 -19.12 6.43
N THR A 715 19.79 -18.03 6.50
CA THR A 715 21.14 -17.98 7.09
C THR A 715 21.25 -16.80 8.05
N VAL A 716 22.16 -16.89 9.01
CA VAL A 716 22.56 -15.80 9.89
C VAL A 716 24.05 -15.75 10.09
N LEU A 717 24.59 -14.53 10.13
CA LEU A 717 25.97 -14.23 10.54
C LEU A 717 25.96 -13.84 12.01
N PHE A 718 27.02 -14.17 12.74
CA PHE A 718 27.23 -13.74 14.13
C PHE A 718 28.08 -12.47 14.24
N THR A 719 28.74 -12.09 13.15
CA THR A 719 29.46 -10.83 12.99
C THR A 719 28.71 -9.87 12.05
N VAL A 720 29.19 -8.66 11.91
CA VAL A 720 28.64 -7.70 10.92
C VAL A 720 29.10 -8.11 9.52
N PRO A 721 28.25 -8.08 8.49
CA PRO A 721 28.61 -8.52 7.14
C PRO A 721 29.94 -7.95 6.59
N LYS A 722 30.30 -6.69 6.90
CA LYS A 722 31.55 -6.08 6.47
C LYS A 722 32.83 -6.72 7.06
N TYR A 723 32.71 -7.46 8.18
CA TYR A 723 33.80 -8.15 8.85
C TYR A 723 33.84 -9.64 8.51
N PHE A 724 32.77 -10.19 7.97
CA PHE A 724 32.74 -11.57 7.52
C PHE A 724 33.64 -11.76 6.29
N ASP A 725 34.53 -12.77 6.32
CA ASP A 725 35.46 -13.09 5.25
C ASP A 725 34.76 -13.85 4.10
N PHE A 726 33.93 -13.14 3.33
CA PHE A 726 33.34 -13.72 2.13
C PHE A 726 34.44 -14.11 1.12
N LEU A 727 34.42 -15.38 0.71
CA LEU A 727 35.26 -15.87 -0.38
C LEU A 727 34.60 -15.52 -1.72
N ASN A 728 35.44 -15.40 -2.79
CA ASN A 728 34.88 -15.25 -4.14
C ASN A 728 34.02 -16.48 -4.48
N PRO A 729 32.69 -16.31 -4.62
CA PRO A 729 31.79 -17.43 -4.90
C PRO A 729 31.89 -17.97 -6.32
N GLU A 730 32.60 -17.26 -7.22
CA GLU A 730 32.72 -17.59 -8.65
C GLU A 730 31.35 -17.89 -9.29
N LEU A 731 30.38 -16.98 -9.07
CA LEU A 731 29.02 -17.14 -9.54
C LEU A 731 28.97 -17.39 -11.05
N LYS A 732 28.19 -18.38 -11.47
CA LYS A 732 27.90 -18.73 -12.86
C LYS A 732 26.43 -19.07 -12.99
N TYR A 733 25.90 -18.99 -14.20
CA TYR A 733 24.54 -19.38 -14.46
C TYR A 733 24.38 -20.21 -15.73
N GLU A 734 23.32 -20.97 -15.78
CA GLU A 734 22.79 -21.62 -16.99
C GLU A 734 21.30 -21.31 -17.11
N ILE A 735 20.81 -21.08 -18.35
CA ILE A 735 19.40 -20.90 -18.64
C ILE A 735 18.90 -22.13 -19.41
N ASN A 736 17.82 -22.74 -18.91
CA ASN A 736 17.17 -23.85 -19.55
C ASN A 736 15.65 -23.61 -19.59
N GLY A 737 15.18 -23.13 -20.75
CA GLY A 737 13.78 -22.72 -20.89
C GLY A 737 13.45 -21.50 -20.04
N ASP A 738 12.56 -21.66 -19.10
CA ASP A 738 12.16 -20.64 -18.12
C ASP A 738 12.89 -20.75 -16.78
N GLU A 739 13.93 -21.60 -16.68
CA GLU A 739 14.70 -21.78 -15.45
C GLU A 739 16.10 -21.17 -15.58
N ILE A 740 16.53 -20.47 -14.52
CA ILE A 740 17.90 -19.99 -14.34
C ILE A 740 18.49 -20.78 -13.16
N THR A 741 19.56 -21.53 -13.42
CA THR A 741 20.34 -22.21 -12.37
C THR A 741 21.62 -21.42 -12.12
N VAL A 742 21.79 -20.98 -10.87
CA VAL A 742 23.00 -20.30 -10.39
C VAL A 742 23.90 -21.30 -9.67
N PHE A 743 25.22 -21.21 -9.93
CA PHE A 743 26.26 -22.07 -9.35
C PHE A 743 27.19 -21.24 -8.49
N THR A 744 27.62 -21.79 -7.35
CA THR A 744 28.64 -21.18 -6.47
C THR A 744 29.59 -22.20 -5.90
N LYS A 745 30.84 -21.77 -5.63
CA LYS A 745 31.90 -22.61 -5.03
C LYS A 745 32.05 -22.41 -3.52
N SER A 746 31.51 -21.31 -2.97
CA SER A 746 31.56 -20.97 -1.56
C SER A 746 30.24 -20.32 -1.15
N TYR A 747 30.08 -20.01 0.12
CA TYR A 747 28.91 -19.27 0.59
C TYR A 747 28.74 -17.97 -0.15
N ALA A 748 27.56 -17.75 -0.73
CA ALA A 748 27.15 -16.52 -1.39
C ALA A 748 25.85 -16.03 -0.76
N SER A 749 25.91 -14.83 -0.18
CA SER A 749 24.75 -14.21 0.46
C SER A 749 24.11 -13.16 -0.44
N TYR A 750 22.77 -13.09 -0.42
CA TYR A 750 21.97 -12.16 -1.20
C TYR A 750 22.31 -12.16 -2.70
N VAL A 751 22.35 -13.34 -3.30
CA VAL A 751 22.62 -13.49 -4.72
C VAL A 751 21.52 -12.81 -5.53
N GLU A 752 21.89 -11.78 -6.29
CA GLU A 752 21.01 -11.09 -7.23
C GLU A 752 21.19 -11.65 -8.63
N ILE A 753 20.07 -11.92 -9.29
CA ILE A 753 19.97 -12.18 -10.71
C ILE A 753 19.33 -10.95 -11.34
N ASP A 754 20.10 -10.16 -12.08
CA ASP A 754 19.65 -8.97 -12.78
C ASP A 754 19.73 -9.14 -14.29
N SER A 755 18.78 -8.54 -15.01
CA SER A 755 18.82 -8.43 -16.47
C SER A 755 18.90 -6.95 -16.85
N PRO A 756 20.08 -6.43 -17.19
CA PRO A 756 20.26 -5.00 -17.46
C PRO A 756 19.46 -4.46 -18.65
N ASP A 757 19.12 -5.31 -19.60
CA ASP A 757 18.51 -4.99 -20.89
C ASP A 757 17.03 -5.35 -21.03
N SER A 758 16.44 -5.95 -20.00
CA SER A 758 15.02 -6.32 -19.99
C SER A 758 14.45 -6.37 -18.58
N ASP A 759 13.17 -6.16 -18.45
CA ASP A 759 12.48 -6.36 -17.17
C ASP A 759 12.11 -7.84 -17.04
N ILE A 760 12.45 -8.42 -15.89
CA ILE A 760 12.12 -9.80 -15.54
C ILE A 760 11.54 -9.88 -14.13
N ILE A 761 10.63 -10.79 -13.93
CA ILE A 761 10.17 -11.22 -12.60
C ILE A 761 10.54 -12.68 -12.42
N LEU A 762 11.21 -12.98 -11.31
CA LEU A 762 11.67 -14.32 -10.96
C LEU A 762 10.83 -14.91 -9.85
N SER A 763 10.82 -16.23 -9.74
CA SER A 763 10.15 -16.94 -8.64
C SER A 763 10.80 -16.66 -7.28
N ASP A 764 12.12 -16.38 -7.27
CA ASP A 764 12.91 -15.93 -6.13
C ASP A 764 14.13 -15.14 -6.60
N ASN A 765 14.67 -14.27 -5.76
CA ASN A 765 15.90 -13.51 -6.00
C ASN A 765 16.48 -13.03 -4.66
N TYR A 766 17.69 -12.50 -4.64
CA TYR A 766 18.37 -12.07 -3.42
C TYR A 766 18.35 -13.17 -2.33
N PHE A 767 18.72 -14.38 -2.72
CA PHE A 767 18.77 -15.57 -1.88
C PHE A 767 20.21 -15.92 -1.48
N ASP A 768 20.33 -16.78 -0.45
CA ASP A 768 21.61 -17.32 -0.04
C ASP A 768 21.85 -18.69 -0.67
N ILE A 769 23.11 -18.99 -1.00
CA ILE A 769 23.55 -20.31 -1.46
C ILE A 769 24.73 -20.75 -0.59
N ASN A 770 24.58 -21.88 0.12
CA ASN A 770 25.65 -22.43 0.95
C ASN A 770 26.86 -22.86 0.09
N THR A 771 26.65 -23.79 -0.83
CA THR A 771 27.52 -24.19 -1.96
C THR A 771 26.67 -24.98 -2.93
N GLY A 772 27.12 -25.09 -4.19
CA GLY A 772 26.43 -25.87 -5.21
C GLY A 772 25.51 -25.00 -6.08
N THR A 773 24.22 -25.28 -6.08
CA THR A 773 23.30 -24.67 -7.05
C THR A 773 21.98 -24.22 -6.41
N LYS A 774 21.38 -23.17 -7.00
CA LYS A 774 19.98 -22.76 -6.75
C LYS A 774 19.32 -22.49 -8.11
N THR A 775 18.14 -23.06 -8.33
CA THR A 775 17.36 -22.83 -9.55
C THR A 775 16.16 -21.97 -9.24
N VAL A 776 15.90 -20.96 -10.07
CA VAL A 776 14.72 -20.09 -10.03
C VAL A 776 14.03 -20.07 -11.38
N LYS A 777 12.71 -19.78 -11.39
CA LYS A 777 11.92 -19.65 -12.62
C LYS A 777 11.78 -18.20 -13.04
N ILE A 778 11.79 -17.97 -14.34
CA ILE A 778 11.38 -16.69 -14.94
C ILE A 778 9.85 -16.73 -15.03
N LEU A 779 9.20 -15.86 -14.27
CA LEU A 779 7.74 -15.75 -14.24
C LEU A 779 7.23 -14.78 -15.30
N GLU A 780 7.99 -13.70 -15.54
CA GLU A 780 7.68 -12.70 -16.56
C GLU A 780 8.98 -12.20 -17.21
N GLY A 781 8.87 -11.78 -18.48
CA GLY A 781 9.96 -11.23 -19.25
C GLY A 781 10.84 -12.27 -19.93
N THR A 782 11.81 -11.77 -20.70
CA THR A 782 12.82 -12.60 -21.40
C THR A 782 14.17 -11.91 -21.29
N PRO A 783 15.08 -12.41 -20.45
CA PRO A 783 16.40 -11.83 -20.30
C PRO A 783 17.23 -12.09 -21.57
N LYS A 784 17.94 -11.05 -22.04
CA LYS A 784 18.94 -11.17 -23.10
C LYS A 784 20.32 -11.41 -22.50
N THR A 785 20.62 -10.70 -21.42
CA THR A 785 21.85 -10.87 -20.63
C THR A 785 21.48 -11.03 -19.15
N ILE A 786 22.30 -11.76 -18.42
CA ILE A 786 22.17 -11.90 -16.97
C ILE A 786 23.45 -11.39 -16.31
N ARG A 787 23.30 -10.57 -15.31
CA ARG A 787 24.34 -10.16 -14.38
C ARG A 787 24.09 -10.83 -13.04
N LEU A 788 25.10 -11.42 -12.45
CA LEU A 788 25.06 -11.97 -11.10
C LEU A 788 25.95 -11.14 -10.16
N ARG A 789 25.52 -10.96 -8.95
CA ARG A 789 26.32 -10.43 -7.85
C ARG A 789 25.84 -10.93 -6.51
N SER A 790 26.66 -10.77 -5.48
CA SER A 790 26.39 -11.14 -4.10
C SER A 790 26.99 -10.11 -3.15
N VAL A 791 26.83 -10.29 -1.83
CA VAL A 791 27.50 -9.42 -0.83
C VAL A 791 29.01 -9.35 -1.01
N TYR A 792 29.65 -10.42 -1.56
CA TYR A 792 31.07 -10.40 -1.91
C TYR A 792 31.47 -9.24 -2.81
N ASP A 793 30.59 -8.80 -3.69
CA ASP A 793 30.86 -7.76 -4.69
C ASP A 793 30.74 -6.33 -4.11
N ILE A 794 30.35 -6.18 -2.83
CA ILE A 794 30.30 -4.90 -2.13
C ILE A 794 31.69 -4.57 -1.57
N GLN A 795 32.53 -3.92 -2.41
CA GLN A 795 33.90 -3.53 -2.01
C GLN A 795 34.47 -2.45 -2.93
#